data_b4d6c316f05f020bf617fb5cba57f83b
#
_entry.id   b4d6c316f05f020bf617fb5cba57f83b
#
_cell.length_a   1.000
_cell.length_b   1.000
_cell.length_c   1.000
_cell.angle_alpha   90.00
_cell.angle_beta   90.00
_cell.angle_gamma   90.00
#
_symmetry.space_group_name_H-M   'P 1'
#
loop_
_entity.id
_entity.type
_entity.pdbx_description
1 polymer ?
#
loop_
_entity_poly.entity_id
_entity_poly.type
_entity_poly.pdbx_seq_one_letter_code
_entity_poly.pdbx_strand_id
1 'polypeptide(L)'
;MRKLVTVSLIFIFGSLSAFAQKTAVKGVIIDKSTNESIPYATVALLKAGDENAFAGSVSSENGNFIIEDIPYGTYTMSVSFIGYQSHELPGINLSSGNKNIDLGKIALEPDIIGIETVEVTAASRTSANKIDRKTYQASDFETAKGGTAIDVLSKLPSVSVSSDNDISVRGSSDFVVYLNGRPTNTSASILLGQIPSENIQNIDIITVPSSRYDAQGKGGIINITTKRNTTSGLTVVATGMLGGTPWKNETDVFSNQKRDNNRINGGLNLNYNMNRISLHGAVNYTNRHNKGIGDIYTYIYQDETQPNSGTYYILDGMGARPKWDENFYTNFGVDFKPGENSQLSANYQYSRRHTGRTAHYKYDTYFSNSTNGAPIDGTLYELYNPNEIHRKGHFQNVTLDYFWESTNNSALNISFLYENSNLDQTIDNKEFAYDNDRLYYDYNSNEHGNPVFHSYQLDETPLDAYRFEINYQKDFDNESSLNLGAVSELVRLDGIYEYDTVNVNTGDFAGYDYFNNTIGLNRDIYAAFAEFSGSANKLKYILGLRVEYLNQKMDVSSTRYFEEVYDVFGEIGRDFNEKEFEQNKMDLFPSLHLSYQLNDADVLTLAASHRINRPPAKDMAPFLYRRHQEIFEMGDPLLEPEYSWNADLTYNHLFGKHNLSLTGFVRSTSNAIYRVNRLDYSLDNQGGVLLRSFTNAGTQLATGGELGFNFDIMSKVKLFVGGSVYQFSVESNESLFGDQSSSNSVNWDAKTNLNWTIIKPLKITLDYSYKSGSVTPQGEDLKFQMMNAALNFTPQKLQGWNFYAKMLDVIGTNQAGGFTGATANGMAVFQRDWVYDYEGQIVEIGASFTFNQRKEQTKQRLIGDKYF
;
A
#
# COMPACT_ATOMS: atom_id res chain seq x y z
N MET A 1 37.80 -2.69 27.25
CA MET A 1 37.50 -2.03 25.96
C MET A 1 36.34 -1.04 25.99
N ARG A 2 35.64 -0.82 27.10
CA ARG A 2 34.47 0.11 27.21
C ARG A 2 34.84 1.56 27.68
N LYS A 3 36.05 1.82 28.03
CA LYS A 3 36.51 3.13 28.52
C LYS A 3 37.40 3.93 27.55
N LEU A 4 37.76 3.35 26.39
CA LEU A 4 38.56 4.06 25.37
C LEU A 4 37.72 4.74 24.28
N VAL A 5 36.44 4.33 24.09
CA VAL A 5 35.55 4.92 23.07
C VAL A 5 34.92 6.24 23.54
N THR A 6 34.78 6.44 24.84
CA THR A 6 34.14 7.64 25.40
C THR A 6 35.08 8.86 25.44
N VAL A 7 36.40 8.66 25.40
CA VAL A 7 37.39 9.76 25.40
C VAL A 7 37.68 10.26 23.99
N SER A 8 37.53 9.43 22.95
CA SER A 8 37.78 9.87 21.57
C SER A 8 36.62 10.69 20.96
N LEU A 9 35.41 10.59 21.50
CA LEU A 9 34.25 11.40 21.06
C LEU A 9 34.28 12.84 21.68
N ILE A 10 34.96 13.05 22.79
CA ILE A 10 35.03 14.39 23.44
C ILE A 10 36.13 15.25 22.82
N PHE A 11 37.15 14.68 22.17
CA PHE A 11 38.23 15.42 21.52
C PHE A 11 37.94 15.92 20.09
N ILE A 12 36.85 15.42 19.43
CA ILE A 12 36.44 15.87 18.08
C ILE A 12 35.49 17.08 18.12
N PHE A 13 34.90 17.38 19.26
CA PHE A 13 33.99 18.54 19.42
C PHE A 13 34.67 19.81 19.97
N GLY A 14 35.97 19.76 20.26
CA GLY A 14 36.70 20.81 20.98
C GLY A 14 37.53 21.79 20.13
N SER A 15 37.53 21.73 18.80
CA SER A 15 38.46 22.53 17.98
C SER A 15 37.89 23.16 16.72
N LEU A 16 36.70 23.77 16.80
CA LEU A 16 36.17 24.67 15.76
C LEU A 16 35.58 25.93 16.41
N SER A 17 36.36 26.65 17.17
CA SER A 17 36.09 28.06 17.42
C SER A 17 36.79 28.85 16.29
N ALA A 18 36.24 28.81 15.09
CA ALA A 18 36.55 29.73 14.03
C ALA A 18 35.97 31.11 14.40
N PHE A 19 36.75 32.11 14.38
CA PHE A 19 36.40 33.53 14.57
C PHE A 19 35.26 33.88 13.62
N ALA A 20 34.03 33.95 14.13
CA ALA A 20 32.91 34.48 13.40
C ALA A 20 33.13 36.00 13.19
N GLN A 21 33.51 36.39 11.98
CA GLN A 21 33.49 37.79 11.56
C GLN A 21 32.03 38.18 11.41
N LYS A 22 31.52 39.02 12.31
CA LYS A 22 30.14 39.54 12.22
C LYS A 22 30.03 40.52 11.05
N THR A 23 29.63 40.05 9.92
CA THR A 23 29.32 40.81 8.72
C THR A 23 27.85 40.58 8.36
N ALA A 24 27.16 41.60 7.86
CA ALA A 24 25.77 41.47 7.45
C ALA A 24 25.46 42.32 6.21
N VAL A 25 24.58 41.78 5.35
CA VAL A 25 23.94 42.52 4.26
C VAL A 25 22.46 42.49 4.52
N LYS A 26 21.79 43.65 4.54
CA LYS A 26 20.36 43.78 4.79
C LYS A 26 19.69 44.75 3.84
N GLY A 27 18.38 44.70 3.73
CA GLY A 27 17.57 45.59 2.91
C GLY A 27 16.08 45.25 2.99
N VAL A 28 15.27 45.91 2.18
CA VAL A 28 13.82 45.72 2.08
C VAL A 28 13.42 45.50 0.63
N ILE A 29 12.73 44.41 0.34
CA ILE A 29 12.19 44.11 -0.98
C ILE A 29 10.81 44.75 -1.12
N ILE A 30 10.61 45.51 -2.20
CA ILE A 30 9.36 46.20 -2.48
C ILE A 30 8.91 45.99 -3.92
N ASP A 31 7.61 46.10 -4.20
CA ASP A 31 7.06 46.16 -5.54
C ASP A 31 7.31 47.53 -6.13
N LYS A 32 7.88 47.58 -7.34
CA LYS A 32 8.20 48.87 -8.02
C LYS A 32 6.97 49.66 -8.40
N SER A 33 5.85 49.00 -8.65
CA SER A 33 4.61 49.70 -9.10
C SER A 33 3.74 50.18 -7.94
N THR A 34 3.67 49.42 -6.84
CA THR A 34 2.79 49.73 -5.69
C THR A 34 3.54 50.29 -4.50
N ASN A 35 4.86 50.17 -4.46
CA ASN A 35 5.71 50.50 -3.33
C ASN A 35 5.42 49.66 -2.04
N GLU A 36 4.61 48.62 -2.15
CA GLU A 36 4.31 47.69 -1.05
C GLU A 36 5.45 46.72 -0.84
N SER A 37 5.65 46.26 0.39
CA SER A 37 6.67 45.29 0.73
C SER A 37 6.32 43.93 0.15
N ILE A 38 7.31 43.27 -0.49
CA ILE A 38 7.17 41.93 -1.01
C ILE A 38 7.65 40.93 0.07
N PRO A 39 6.74 40.15 0.67
CA PRO A 39 7.09 39.14 1.65
C PRO A 39 7.62 37.89 0.95
N TYR A 40 8.56 37.21 1.61
CA TYR A 40 9.07 35.90 1.19
C TYR A 40 9.81 35.88 -0.15
N ALA A 41 10.32 36.99 -0.63
CA ALA A 41 11.22 37.04 -1.77
C ALA A 41 12.57 36.34 -1.44
N THR A 42 13.08 35.57 -2.36
CA THR A 42 14.38 34.89 -2.24
C THR A 42 15.49 35.87 -2.52
N VAL A 43 16.45 36.01 -1.59
CA VAL A 43 17.63 36.86 -1.70
C VAL A 43 18.87 35.97 -1.63
N ALA A 44 19.63 35.88 -2.71
CA ALA A 44 20.85 35.07 -2.82
C ALA A 44 22.08 35.95 -3.05
N LEU A 45 23.19 35.63 -2.40
CA LEU A 45 24.52 36.22 -2.64
C LEU A 45 25.37 35.23 -3.43
N LEU A 46 25.87 35.65 -4.58
CA LEU A 46 26.77 34.90 -5.44
C LEU A 46 28.18 35.52 -5.37
N LYS A 47 29.23 34.73 -5.43
CA LYS A 47 30.59 35.26 -5.64
C LYS A 47 30.74 35.74 -7.07
N ALA A 48 31.53 36.76 -7.28
CA ALA A 48 31.79 37.31 -8.61
C ALA A 48 32.28 36.22 -9.59
N GLY A 49 31.50 35.92 -10.63
CA GLY A 49 31.81 34.90 -11.63
C GLY A 49 31.32 33.47 -11.28
N ASP A 50 30.54 33.27 -10.21
CA ASP A 50 29.98 31.99 -9.82
C ASP A 50 28.46 32.04 -10.01
N GLU A 51 27.87 31.01 -10.62
CA GLU A 51 26.39 30.88 -10.82
C GLU A 51 25.69 30.29 -9.59
N ASN A 52 26.42 29.75 -8.62
CA ASN A 52 25.85 29.15 -7.41
C ASN A 52 25.77 30.15 -6.24
N ALA A 53 24.63 30.16 -5.55
CA ALA A 53 24.44 30.99 -4.37
C ALA A 53 25.42 30.58 -3.25
N PHE A 54 26.23 31.54 -2.79
CA PHE A 54 27.15 31.36 -1.67
C PHE A 54 26.42 31.43 -0.30
N ALA A 55 25.50 32.38 -0.16
CA ALA A 55 24.64 32.58 1.00
C ALA A 55 23.30 33.17 0.56
N GLY A 56 22.28 33.05 1.39
CA GLY A 56 20.97 33.59 1.04
C GLY A 56 20.05 33.76 2.26
N SER A 57 18.96 34.50 2.03
CA SER A 57 17.91 34.77 3.01
C SER A 57 16.56 34.88 2.26
N VAL A 58 15.48 34.90 3.01
CA VAL A 58 14.14 35.17 2.49
C VAL A 58 13.59 36.40 3.20
N SER A 59 12.96 37.33 2.46
CA SER A 59 12.37 38.51 3.07
C SER A 59 11.22 38.15 4.03
N SER A 60 11.14 38.87 5.14
CA SER A 60 10.08 38.76 6.15
C SER A 60 8.71 39.21 5.62
N GLU A 61 7.66 39.09 6.44
CA GLU A 61 6.31 39.61 6.11
C GLU A 61 6.28 41.13 5.74
N ASN A 62 7.27 41.87 6.23
CA ASN A 62 7.43 43.31 5.91
C ASN A 62 8.49 43.56 4.84
N GLY A 63 8.87 42.56 4.07
CA GLY A 63 9.86 42.68 3.01
C GLY A 63 11.33 42.76 3.46
N ASN A 64 11.63 42.79 4.78
CA ASN A 64 12.96 42.93 5.29
C ASN A 64 13.74 41.61 5.16
N PHE A 65 15.02 41.68 4.77
CA PHE A 65 15.93 40.55 4.79
C PHE A 65 17.24 40.92 5.45
N ILE A 66 17.94 39.93 6.00
CA ILE A 66 19.30 40.00 6.52
C ILE A 66 20.03 38.71 6.21
N ILE A 67 21.29 38.84 5.73
CA ILE A 67 22.24 37.73 5.55
C ILE A 67 23.41 38.04 6.40
N GLU A 68 23.75 37.18 7.37
CA GLU A 68 24.80 37.34 8.35
C GLU A 68 25.97 36.38 8.11
N ASP A 69 27.09 36.63 8.76
CA ASP A 69 28.28 35.77 8.75
C ASP A 69 28.89 35.51 7.37
N ILE A 70 28.92 36.54 6.51
CA ILE A 70 29.41 36.46 5.15
C ILE A 70 30.94 36.80 5.18
N PRO A 71 31.83 35.97 4.59
CA PRO A 71 33.26 36.31 4.48
C PRO A 71 33.51 37.61 3.72
N TYR A 72 34.67 38.25 3.94
CA TYR A 72 35.04 39.37 3.14
C TYR A 72 35.22 38.99 1.67
N GLY A 73 34.74 39.83 0.78
CA GLY A 73 34.75 39.54 -0.68
C GLY A 73 33.78 40.44 -1.45
N THR A 74 33.81 40.31 -2.76
CA THR A 74 32.86 40.96 -3.64
C THR A 74 31.80 40.00 -4.09
N TYR A 75 30.52 40.38 -3.96
CA TYR A 75 29.36 39.55 -4.20
C TYR A 75 28.42 40.25 -5.18
N THR A 76 27.64 39.44 -5.89
CA THR A 76 26.42 39.85 -6.60
C THR A 76 25.21 39.34 -5.82
N MET A 77 24.25 40.20 -5.55
CA MET A 77 22.99 39.79 -4.95
C MET A 77 21.98 39.54 -6.07
N SER A 78 21.32 38.41 -6.05
CA SER A 78 20.17 38.09 -6.89
C SER A 78 18.93 38.02 -6.03
N VAL A 79 17.90 38.75 -6.39
CA VAL A 79 16.60 38.78 -5.72
C VAL A 79 15.57 38.29 -6.69
N SER A 80 14.81 37.28 -6.30
CA SER A 80 13.73 36.69 -7.11
C SER A 80 12.46 36.48 -6.32
N PHE A 81 11.32 36.72 -6.96
CA PHE A 81 10.01 36.43 -6.41
C PHE A 81 9.05 36.07 -7.54
N ILE A 82 8.10 35.17 -7.26
CA ILE A 82 7.14 34.67 -8.24
C ILE A 82 6.27 35.85 -8.75
N GLY A 83 6.23 36.01 -10.08
CA GLY A 83 5.50 37.10 -10.74
C GLY A 83 6.31 38.41 -10.87
N TYR A 84 7.61 38.37 -10.59
CA TYR A 84 8.54 39.49 -10.75
C TYR A 84 9.77 39.07 -11.53
N GLN A 85 10.35 40.01 -12.30
CA GLN A 85 11.64 39.81 -12.94
C GLN A 85 12.74 39.71 -11.88
N SER A 86 13.65 38.73 -12.05
CA SER A 86 14.81 38.61 -11.17
C SER A 86 15.69 39.84 -11.26
N HIS A 87 16.05 40.41 -10.10
CA HIS A 87 16.85 41.60 -10.02
C HIS A 87 18.24 41.30 -9.47
N GLU A 88 19.30 41.65 -10.23
CA GLU A 88 20.68 41.45 -9.82
C GLU A 88 21.35 42.77 -9.42
N LEU A 89 22.03 42.78 -8.28
CA LEU A 89 22.80 43.89 -7.76
C LEU A 89 24.27 43.46 -7.65
N PRO A 90 25.12 43.76 -8.65
CA PRO A 90 26.54 43.44 -8.59
C PRO A 90 27.34 44.44 -7.71
N GLY A 91 28.51 44.03 -7.27
CA GLY A 91 29.44 44.93 -6.64
C GLY A 91 29.27 45.14 -5.13
N ILE A 92 28.61 44.23 -4.42
CA ILE A 92 28.52 44.26 -2.94
C ILE A 92 29.87 43.86 -2.36
N ASN A 93 30.65 44.85 -1.86
CA ASN A 93 32.00 44.62 -1.36
C ASN A 93 32.03 44.66 0.19
N LEU A 94 32.14 43.49 0.79
CA LEU A 94 32.33 43.32 2.23
C LEU A 94 33.81 43.31 2.57
N SER A 95 34.22 44.22 3.45
CA SER A 95 35.62 44.37 3.86
C SER A 95 35.75 44.75 5.36
N SER A 96 36.97 44.81 5.88
CA SER A 96 37.21 45.18 7.29
C SER A 96 36.70 46.60 7.64
N GLY A 97 36.63 47.48 6.66
CA GLY A 97 36.07 48.84 6.78
C GLY A 97 34.57 48.95 6.49
N ASN A 98 33.96 47.95 5.88
CA ASN A 98 32.58 47.93 5.49
C ASN A 98 31.95 46.54 5.79
N LYS A 99 31.67 46.30 7.07
CA LYS A 99 31.20 44.99 7.57
C LYS A 99 29.71 44.80 7.46
N ASN A 100 28.93 45.91 7.53
CA ASN A 100 27.47 45.87 7.51
C ASN A 100 26.97 46.79 6.39
N ILE A 101 26.35 46.19 5.39
CA ILE A 101 25.86 46.90 4.21
C ILE A 101 24.33 46.92 4.31
N ASP A 102 23.75 48.11 4.30
CA ASP A 102 22.32 48.31 4.14
C ASP A 102 22.02 48.75 2.71
N LEU A 103 21.36 47.90 1.94
CA LEU A 103 21.02 48.14 0.53
C LEU A 103 19.76 49.00 0.36
N GLY A 104 19.11 49.34 1.46
CA GLY A 104 17.85 50.08 1.42
C GLY A 104 16.69 49.33 0.75
N LYS A 105 15.91 50.05 -0.01
CA LYS A 105 14.75 49.47 -0.73
C LYS A 105 15.18 48.91 -2.10
N ILE A 106 14.97 47.65 -2.35
CA ILE A 106 15.20 46.94 -3.61
C ILE A 106 13.86 46.75 -4.26
N ALA A 107 13.59 47.36 -5.40
CA ALA A 107 12.34 47.36 -6.10
C ALA A 107 12.34 46.27 -7.20
N LEU A 108 11.47 45.29 -7.09
CA LEU A 108 11.25 44.30 -8.15
C LEU A 108 10.19 44.75 -9.14
N GLU A 109 10.44 44.56 -10.43
CA GLU A 109 9.47 44.83 -11.50
C GLU A 109 8.55 43.65 -11.69
N PRO A 110 7.20 43.84 -11.72
CA PRO A 110 6.27 42.80 -12.09
C PRO A 110 6.60 42.26 -13.49
N ASP A 111 6.64 40.95 -13.66
CA ASP A 111 6.86 40.33 -14.96
C ASP A 111 5.56 40.27 -15.76
N ILE A 112 5.36 41.26 -16.66
CA ILE A 112 4.15 41.43 -17.46
C ILE A 112 4.21 40.61 -18.78
N ILE A 113 5.33 39.94 -19.05
CA ILE A 113 5.54 39.19 -20.30
C ILE A 113 5.71 37.73 -19.98
N GLY A 114 4.61 36.98 -20.08
CA GLY A 114 4.70 35.52 -19.98
C GLY A 114 3.48 34.84 -19.39
N ILE A 115 2.26 35.18 -19.89
CA ILE A 115 1.13 34.26 -19.76
C ILE A 115 1.27 33.19 -20.86
N GLU A 116 2.36 32.49 -20.87
CA GLU A 116 2.47 31.16 -21.51
C GLU A 116 3.09 30.22 -20.50
N THR A 117 2.31 29.22 -20.11
CA THR A 117 2.53 28.30 -19.01
C THR A 117 2.39 28.91 -17.62
N VAL A 118 1.18 29.25 -17.26
CA VAL A 118 0.74 29.16 -15.87
C VAL A 118 0.81 27.68 -15.53
N GLU A 119 2.00 27.20 -15.14
CA GLU A 119 2.08 26.07 -14.24
C GLU A 119 1.41 26.56 -12.96
N VAL A 120 0.11 26.29 -12.84
CA VAL A 120 -0.69 26.63 -11.67
C VAL A 120 -0.05 25.83 -10.52
N THR A 121 0.89 26.45 -9.81
CA THR A 121 1.22 26.09 -8.44
C THR A 121 0.02 26.44 -7.60
N ALA A 122 -1.13 25.84 -7.93
CA ALA A 122 -2.28 25.84 -7.06
C ALA A 122 -1.86 25.10 -5.79
N ALA A 123 -1.99 25.82 -4.71
CA ALA A 123 -1.85 25.35 -3.34
C ALA A 123 -2.21 23.87 -3.18
N SER A 124 -1.41 23.16 -2.36
CA SER A 124 -1.58 21.76 -1.94
C SER A 124 -2.88 21.12 -2.42
N ARG A 125 -2.83 20.48 -3.55
CA ARG A 125 -3.95 19.70 -4.04
C ARG A 125 -3.81 18.35 -3.38
N THR A 126 -4.85 17.90 -2.72
CA THR A 126 -4.94 16.54 -2.20
C THR A 126 -4.74 15.51 -3.32
N SER A 127 -4.99 15.89 -4.57
CA SER A 127 -4.63 15.10 -5.76
C SER A 127 -4.23 15.97 -6.94
N ALA A 128 -3.23 15.54 -7.71
CA ALA A 128 -2.89 16.07 -9.03
C ALA A 128 -3.23 15.01 -10.08
N ASN A 129 -4.11 15.33 -11.02
CA ASN A 129 -4.47 14.42 -12.10
C ASN A 129 -3.53 14.64 -13.28
N LYS A 130 -2.78 13.61 -13.63
CA LYS A 130 -2.02 13.50 -14.87
C LYS A 130 -2.85 12.75 -15.91
N ILE A 131 -2.40 12.69 -17.15
CA ILE A 131 -3.14 12.00 -18.22
C ILE A 131 -3.29 10.49 -17.95
N ASP A 132 -2.31 9.88 -17.24
CA ASP A 132 -2.23 8.44 -16.96
C ASP A 132 -2.45 8.06 -15.50
N ARG A 133 -2.49 9.02 -14.56
CA ARG A 133 -2.52 8.72 -13.12
C ARG A 133 -3.14 9.82 -12.27
N LYS A 134 -3.58 9.44 -11.06
CA LYS A 134 -3.98 10.34 -9.99
C LYS A 134 -2.93 10.30 -8.89
N THR A 135 -2.29 11.43 -8.60
CA THR A 135 -1.22 11.53 -7.59
C THR A 135 -1.74 12.17 -6.31
N TYR A 136 -1.51 11.53 -5.17
CA TYR A 136 -1.89 12.00 -3.85
C TYR A 136 -0.65 12.23 -2.98
N GLN A 137 -0.58 13.34 -2.27
CA GLN A 137 0.50 13.62 -1.33
C GLN A 137 0.21 12.99 0.03
N ALA A 138 1.10 12.13 0.54
CA ALA A 138 0.91 11.48 1.83
C ALA A 138 0.83 12.48 3.00
N SER A 139 1.47 13.64 2.88
CA SER A 139 1.43 14.73 3.87
C SER A 139 0.04 15.35 4.08
N ASP A 140 -0.91 15.15 3.17
CA ASP A 140 -2.27 15.68 3.30
C ASP A 140 -3.13 14.83 4.26
N PHE A 141 -2.70 13.63 4.59
CA PHE A 141 -3.44 12.67 5.42
C PHE A 141 -2.83 12.55 6.82
N GLU A 142 -3.07 13.55 7.68
CA GLU A 142 -2.49 13.65 9.02
C GLU A 142 -2.86 12.47 9.94
N THR A 143 -4.03 11.86 9.76
CA THR A 143 -4.50 10.71 10.54
C THR A 143 -3.73 9.41 10.22
N ALA A 144 -3.01 9.36 9.08
CA ALA A 144 -2.16 8.24 8.72
C ALA A 144 -0.75 8.30 9.34
N LYS A 145 -0.36 9.41 9.98
CA LYS A 145 0.95 9.55 10.65
C LYS A 145 1.16 8.49 11.71
N GLY A 146 2.39 8.01 11.85
CA GLY A 146 2.74 6.89 12.73
C GLY A 146 2.20 5.54 12.23
N GLY A 147 1.61 5.51 11.04
CA GLY A 147 1.09 4.34 10.38
C GLY A 147 1.99 3.78 9.28
N THR A 148 1.37 3.05 8.36
CA THR A 148 2.00 2.45 7.19
C THR A 148 1.36 2.96 5.89
N ALA A 149 1.82 2.47 4.74
CA ALA A 149 1.19 2.80 3.47
C ALA A 149 -0.29 2.39 3.41
N ILE A 150 -0.67 1.31 4.10
CA ILE A 150 -2.08 0.88 4.21
C ILE A 150 -2.94 1.99 4.84
N ASP A 151 -2.44 2.63 5.91
CA ASP A 151 -3.16 3.71 6.58
C ASP A 151 -3.37 4.92 5.66
N VAL A 152 -2.41 5.24 4.79
CA VAL A 152 -2.57 6.31 3.78
C VAL A 152 -3.55 5.89 2.69
N LEU A 153 -3.42 4.67 2.15
CA LEU A 153 -4.27 4.12 1.10
C LEU A 153 -5.74 4.07 1.52
N SER A 154 -6.02 3.77 2.78
CA SER A 154 -7.39 3.76 3.32
C SER A 154 -8.13 5.10 3.15
N LYS A 155 -7.40 6.20 2.94
CA LYS A 155 -7.94 7.56 2.76
C LYS A 155 -8.14 7.96 1.29
N LEU A 156 -7.57 7.18 0.35
CA LEU A 156 -7.57 7.54 -1.06
C LEU A 156 -8.86 7.05 -1.74
N PRO A 157 -9.46 7.83 -2.66
CA PRO A 157 -10.55 7.34 -3.50
C PRO A 157 -10.07 6.21 -4.41
N SER A 158 -10.99 5.46 -4.98
CA SER A 158 -10.74 4.26 -5.78
C SER A 158 -10.13 3.08 -5.02
N VAL A 159 -9.58 3.29 -3.81
CA VAL A 159 -8.97 2.25 -2.98
C VAL A 159 -9.86 1.96 -1.78
N SER A 160 -10.19 0.72 -1.52
CA SER A 160 -10.90 0.29 -0.32
C SER A 160 -9.97 -0.57 0.53
N VAL A 161 -10.00 -0.35 1.84
CA VAL A 161 -9.24 -1.13 2.83
C VAL A 161 -10.22 -1.65 3.87
N SER A 162 -10.26 -2.97 4.07
CA SER A 162 -11.08 -3.61 5.11
C SER A 162 -10.44 -3.50 6.48
N SER A 163 -11.19 -3.87 7.54
CA SER A 163 -10.66 -3.98 8.91
C SER A 163 -9.58 -5.06 9.06
N ASP A 164 -9.52 -6.03 8.15
CA ASP A 164 -8.46 -7.05 8.08
C ASP A 164 -7.25 -6.62 7.23
N ASN A 165 -7.25 -5.36 6.76
CA ASN A 165 -6.24 -4.77 5.86
C ASN A 165 -6.24 -5.36 4.44
N ASP A 166 -7.36 -5.95 4.00
CA ASP A 166 -7.52 -6.34 2.61
C ASP A 166 -7.75 -5.10 1.76
N ILE A 167 -6.97 -4.99 0.70
CA ILE A 167 -6.94 -3.81 -0.16
C ILE A 167 -7.57 -4.16 -1.50
N SER A 168 -8.42 -3.27 -2.01
CA SER A 168 -8.96 -3.38 -3.36
C SER A 168 -8.99 -2.03 -4.07
N VAL A 169 -8.81 -2.06 -5.40
CA VAL A 169 -8.95 -0.90 -6.28
C VAL A 169 -10.20 -1.08 -7.12
N ARG A 170 -11.22 -0.24 -6.91
CA ARG A 170 -12.54 -0.37 -7.55
C ARG A 170 -13.08 -1.82 -7.47
N GLY A 171 -12.98 -2.42 -6.27
CA GLY A 171 -13.44 -3.78 -5.99
C GLY A 171 -12.54 -4.92 -6.49
N SER A 172 -11.41 -4.64 -7.14
CA SER A 172 -10.43 -5.66 -7.51
C SER A 172 -9.28 -5.71 -6.51
N SER A 173 -8.97 -6.90 -5.99
CA SER A 173 -7.78 -7.18 -5.21
C SER A 173 -6.52 -7.38 -6.06
N ASP A 174 -6.69 -7.55 -7.40
CA ASP A 174 -5.60 -7.81 -8.34
C ASP A 174 -5.01 -6.50 -8.87
N PHE A 175 -4.21 -5.85 -8.08
CA PHE A 175 -3.43 -4.67 -8.45
C PHE A 175 -1.95 -4.92 -8.16
N VAL A 176 -1.07 -4.23 -8.87
CA VAL A 176 0.38 -4.34 -8.65
C VAL A 176 0.86 -3.16 -7.83
N VAL A 177 1.72 -3.43 -6.85
CA VAL A 177 2.40 -2.38 -6.09
C VAL A 177 3.73 -2.06 -6.76
N TYR A 178 3.93 -0.78 -7.03
CA TYR A 178 5.21 -0.24 -7.47
C TYR A 178 5.85 0.54 -6.32
N LEU A 179 7.14 0.37 -6.14
CA LEU A 179 7.92 1.15 -5.19
C LEU A 179 8.95 1.97 -5.96
N ASN A 180 8.82 3.31 -5.88
CA ASN A 180 9.67 4.24 -6.65
C ASN A 180 9.68 3.98 -8.16
N GLY A 181 8.51 3.61 -8.71
CA GLY A 181 8.34 3.34 -10.14
C GLY A 181 8.73 1.92 -10.58
N ARG A 182 9.00 1.00 -9.64
CA ARG A 182 9.38 -0.39 -9.92
C ARG A 182 8.36 -1.36 -9.38
N PRO A 183 7.93 -2.35 -10.16
CA PRO A 183 7.03 -3.39 -9.68
C PRO A 183 7.69 -4.24 -8.60
N THR A 184 6.88 -4.83 -7.75
CA THR A 184 7.29 -5.78 -6.73
C THR A 184 6.52 -7.08 -6.90
N ASN A 185 7.18 -8.21 -6.66
CA ASN A 185 6.58 -9.55 -6.72
C ASN A 185 6.03 -10.01 -5.36
N THR A 186 6.38 -9.29 -4.31
CA THR A 186 5.86 -9.54 -2.95
C THR A 186 4.39 -9.16 -2.84
N SER A 187 3.64 -9.92 -2.05
CA SER A 187 2.23 -9.63 -1.77
C SER A 187 2.01 -8.18 -1.33
N ALA A 188 1.02 -7.52 -1.94
CA ALA A 188 0.70 -6.12 -1.68
C ALA A 188 0.45 -5.82 -0.19
N SER A 189 -0.27 -6.69 0.52
CA SER A 189 -0.57 -6.52 1.95
C SER A 189 0.68 -6.60 2.83
N ILE A 190 1.66 -7.42 2.44
CA ILE A 190 2.94 -7.53 3.14
C ILE A 190 3.75 -6.25 2.93
N LEU A 191 4.00 -5.89 1.68
CA LEU A 191 4.83 -4.73 1.35
C LEU A 191 4.26 -3.42 1.89
N LEU A 192 2.97 -3.17 1.64
CA LEU A 192 2.29 -1.93 2.06
C LEU A 192 2.21 -1.79 3.57
N GLY A 193 2.10 -2.92 4.29
CA GLY A 193 2.16 -2.94 5.76
C GLY A 193 3.55 -2.64 6.33
N GLN A 194 4.60 -2.73 5.51
CA GLN A 194 5.98 -2.52 5.95
C GLN A 194 6.51 -1.10 5.70
N ILE A 195 5.92 -0.36 4.74
CA ILE A 195 6.37 0.99 4.39
C ILE A 195 5.77 2.01 5.37
N PRO A 196 6.57 2.69 6.20
CA PRO A 196 6.06 3.72 7.12
C PRO A 196 5.47 4.91 6.36
N SER A 197 4.34 5.43 6.84
CA SER A 197 3.67 6.59 6.23
C SER A 197 4.55 7.84 6.15
N GLU A 198 5.43 8.03 7.12
CA GLU A 198 6.39 9.14 7.17
C GLU A 198 7.42 9.10 6.03
N ASN A 199 7.70 7.92 5.50
CA ASN A 199 8.66 7.74 4.40
C ASN A 199 8.01 7.94 3.03
N ILE A 200 6.70 8.08 2.95
CA ILE A 200 5.96 8.25 1.71
C ILE A 200 5.91 9.74 1.34
N GLN A 201 6.27 10.05 0.11
CA GLN A 201 6.08 11.37 -0.50
C GLN A 201 4.74 11.43 -1.20
N ASN A 202 4.55 10.57 -2.21
CA ASN A 202 3.37 10.51 -3.05
C ASN A 202 2.89 9.07 -3.21
N ILE A 203 1.60 8.93 -3.47
CA ILE A 203 0.98 7.69 -3.94
C ILE A 203 0.29 7.99 -5.25
N ASP A 204 0.65 7.27 -6.31
CA ASP A 204 -0.03 7.34 -7.60
C ASP A 204 -1.01 6.16 -7.71
N ILE A 205 -2.25 6.46 -8.08
CA ILE A 205 -3.26 5.46 -8.43
C ILE A 205 -3.44 5.49 -9.94
N ILE A 206 -3.12 4.37 -10.59
CA ILE A 206 -3.12 4.22 -12.05
C ILE A 206 -4.12 3.13 -12.40
N THR A 207 -5.36 3.52 -12.68
CA THR A 207 -6.46 2.58 -12.93
C THR A 207 -6.44 1.99 -14.34
N VAL A 208 -5.88 2.74 -15.30
CA VAL A 208 -5.67 2.34 -16.69
C VAL A 208 -4.21 2.56 -17.05
N PRO A 209 -3.30 1.62 -16.70
CA PRO A 209 -1.86 1.80 -16.97
C PRO A 209 -1.52 1.79 -18.46
N SER A 210 -0.53 2.62 -18.88
CA SER A 210 0.01 2.62 -20.23
C SER A 210 0.96 1.44 -20.46
N SER A 211 1.40 1.25 -21.71
CA SER A 211 2.23 0.11 -22.13
C SER A 211 3.63 0.04 -21.50
N ARG A 212 4.13 1.14 -20.94
CA ARG A 212 5.41 1.16 -20.21
C ARG A 212 5.37 0.39 -18.89
N TYR A 213 4.18 0.23 -18.31
CA TYR A 213 3.99 -0.57 -17.12
C TYR A 213 3.80 -2.04 -17.45
N ASP A 214 4.11 -2.93 -16.51
CA ASP A 214 3.85 -4.35 -16.67
C ASP A 214 2.37 -4.60 -16.93
N ALA A 215 2.09 -5.63 -17.75
CA ALA A 215 0.72 -5.96 -18.09
C ALA A 215 -0.07 -6.57 -16.92
N GLN A 216 0.62 -7.09 -15.88
CA GLN A 216 0.01 -7.64 -14.67
C GLN A 216 -0.80 -6.60 -13.91
N GLY A 217 -1.92 -7.05 -13.29
CA GLY A 217 -2.79 -6.25 -12.43
C GLY A 217 -4.00 -5.68 -13.16
N LYS A 218 -5.11 -6.46 -13.20
CA LYS A 218 -6.38 -6.03 -13.79
C LYS A 218 -7.03 -4.85 -13.07
N GLY A 219 -6.75 -4.68 -11.76
CA GLY A 219 -7.23 -3.56 -10.94
C GLY A 219 -6.40 -2.29 -11.10
N GLY A 220 -5.26 -2.34 -11.81
CA GLY A 220 -4.35 -1.22 -11.99
C GLY A 220 -3.08 -1.30 -11.15
N ILE A 221 -2.49 -0.13 -10.90
CA ILE A 221 -1.20 -0.01 -10.21
C ILE A 221 -1.32 1.00 -9.07
N ILE A 222 -0.71 0.68 -7.94
CA ILE A 222 -0.46 1.61 -6.83
C ILE A 222 1.05 1.85 -6.77
N ASN A 223 1.51 3.05 -7.15
CA ASN A 223 2.93 3.38 -7.07
C ASN A 223 3.21 4.25 -5.85
N ILE A 224 4.09 3.79 -4.97
CA ILE A 224 4.53 4.52 -3.78
C ILE A 224 5.89 5.15 -4.06
N THR A 225 5.94 6.47 -3.97
CA THR A 225 7.20 7.23 -4.07
C THR A 225 7.66 7.60 -2.66
N THR A 226 8.87 7.18 -2.29
CA THR A 226 9.47 7.49 -1.00
C THR A 226 10.10 8.88 -0.99
N LYS A 227 10.13 9.52 0.18
CA LYS A 227 10.72 10.85 0.35
C LYS A 227 12.22 10.83 0.09
N ARG A 228 12.66 11.71 -0.80
CA ARG A 228 14.07 12.08 -0.99
C ARG A 228 14.18 13.57 -0.77
N ASN A 229 15.03 13.98 0.17
CA ASN A 229 15.27 15.39 0.39
C ASN A 229 16.46 15.84 -0.47
N THR A 230 16.26 16.87 -1.29
CA THR A 230 17.27 17.43 -2.21
C THR A 230 17.97 18.67 -1.65
N THR A 231 17.63 19.08 -0.42
CA THR A 231 18.27 20.20 0.26
C THR A 231 19.76 19.91 0.48
N SER A 232 20.64 20.85 0.11
CA SER A 232 22.08 20.70 0.34
C SER A 232 22.39 20.56 1.84
N GLY A 233 23.33 19.67 2.17
CA GLY A 233 23.73 19.36 3.54
C GLY A 233 22.94 18.24 4.20
N LEU A 234 23.05 18.13 5.51
CA LEU A 234 22.39 17.08 6.31
C LEU A 234 20.98 17.49 6.69
N THR A 235 20.02 16.63 6.42
CA THR A 235 18.65 16.70 6.95
C THR A 235 18.37 15.46 7.79
N VAL A 236 17.79 15.65 8.96
CA VAL A 236 17.40 14.58 9.88
C VAL A 236 15.92 14.74 10.24
N VAL A 237 15.15 13.67 10.12
CA VAL A 237 13.78 13.61 10.63
C VAL A 237 13.69 12.48 11.63
N ALA A 238 13.38 12.80 12.88
CA ALA A 238 13.11 11.83 13.93
C ALA A 238 11.62 11.85 14.27
N THR A 239 11.01 10.67 14.44
CA THR A 239 9.59 10.50 14.76
C THR A 239 9.43 9.55 15.94
N GLY A 240 8.42 9.78 16.77
CA GLY A 240 8.03 8.90 17.85
C GLY A 240 6.53 8.97 18.12
N MET A 241 5.91 7.84 18.43
CA MET A 241 4.49 7.74 18.75
C MET A 241 4.27 6.66 19.80
N LEU A 242 3.37 6.95 20.72
CA LEU A 242 2.83 6.01 21.69
C LEU A 242 1.31 6.06 21.63
N GLY A 243 0.67 4.92 21.87
CA GLY A 243 -0.79 4.85 21.84
C GLY A 243 -1.35 3.59 22.48
N GLY A 244 -2.66 3.52 22.47
CA GLY A 244 -3.45 2.41 22.97
C GLY A 244 -4.89 2.83 23.19
N THR A 245 -5.70 1.94 23.75
CA THR A 245 -7.08 2.21 24.11
C THR A 245 -7.14 2.68 25.56
N PRO A 246 -7.53 3.94 25.82
CA PRO A 246 -7.58 4.48 27.18
C PRO A 246 -8.78 3.97 27.99
N TRP A 247 -9.76 3.36 27.32
CA TRP A 247 -10.98 2.87 27.93
C TRP A 247 -10.86 1.39 28.23
N LYS A 248 -11.35 0.95 29.41
CA LYS A 248 -11.55 -0.48 29.66
C LYS A 248 -12.81 -0.90 28.91
N ASN A 249 -12.68 -1.75 27.89
CA ASN A 249 -13.83 -2.45 27.35
C ASN A 249 -14.23 -3.54 28.35
N GLU A 250 -15.45 -3.43 28.88
CA GLU A 250 -16.03 -4.42 29.83
C GLU A 250 -16.36 -5.77 29.15
N THR A 251 -16.15 -5.89 27.85
CA THR A 251 -16.43 -7.09 27.05
C THR A 251 -15.31 -8.12 27.04
N ASP A 252 -14.45 -8.13 28.04
CA ASP A 252 -13.50 -9.24 28.21
C ASP A 252 -14.25 -10.47 28.74
N VAL A 253 -14.99 -11.16 27.88
CA VAL A 253 -15.67 -12.41 28.16
C VAL A 253 -14.68 -13.51 28.60
N PHE A 254 -13.38 -13.32 28.28
CA PHE A 254 -12.27 -14.22 28.63
C PHE A 254 -11.11 -13.45 29.28
N SER A 255 -11.40 -12.60 30.24
CA SER A 255 -10.61 -11.44 30.66
C SER A 255 -9.38 -11.64 31.55
N ASN A 256 -8.88 -12.83 31.75
CA ASN A 256 -7.64 -13.02 32.51
C ASN A 256 -6.36 -12.84 31.70
N GLN A 257 -6.46 -12.58 30.40
CA GLN A 257 -5.31 -12.26 29.58
C GLN A 257 -4.97 -10.76 29.67
N LYS A 258 -3.99 -10.43 30.51
CA LYS A 258 -3.27 -9.15 30.46
C LYS A 258 -2.56 -9.08 29.11
N ARG A 259 -3.22 -8.58 28.07
CA ARG A 259 -2.58 -8.27 26.81
C ARG A 259 -2.33 -6.78 26.74
N ASP A 260 -1.09 -6.46 26.44
CA ASP A 260 -0.67 -5.12 26.15
C ASP A 260 -1.41 -4.65 24.87
N ASN A 261 -2.22 -3.61 24.98
CA ASN A 261 -2.78 -2.88 23.84
C ASN A 261 -1.86 -1.73 23.42
N ASN A 262 -0.58 -1.86 23.67
CA ASN A 262 0.41 -0.85 23.40
C ASN A 262 0.64 -0.71 21.90
N ARG A 263 0.73 0.54 21.45
CA ARG A 263 1.08 0.93 20.09
C ARG A 263 2.28 1.85 20.16
N ILE A 264 3.36 1.45 19.49
CA ILE A 264 4.63 2.17 19.51
C ILE A 264 5.10 2.32 18.06
N ASN A 265 5.53 3.52 17.70
CA ASN A 265 6.28 3.78 16.47
C ASN A 265 7.49 4.66 16.78
N GLY A 266 8.62 4.36 16.16
CA GLY A 266 9.83 5.17 16.23
C GLY A 266 10.58 5.14 14.91
N GLY A 267 10.95 6.30 14.37
CA GLY A 267 11.61 6.39 13.09
C GLY A 267 12.71 7.45 13.04
N LEU A 268 13.71 7.20 12.21
CA LEU A 268 14.78 8.12 11.88
C LEU A 268 15.03 8.11 10.38
N ASN A 269 14.99 9.30 9.74
CA ASN A 269 15.35 9.49 8.35
C ASN A 269 16.52 10.44 8.25
N LEU A 270 17.53 10.07 7.48
CA LEU A 270 18.77 10.82 7.25
C LEU A 270 18.92 11.06 5.76
N ASN A 271 19.17 12.31 5.36
CA ASN A 271 19.52 12.66 3.99
C ASN A 271 20.74 13.59 4.04
N TYR A 272 21.74 13.28 3.26
CA TYR A 272 22.94 14.09 3.15
C TYR A 272 23.28 14.33 1.68
N ASN A 273 23.13 15.58 1.24
CA ASN A 273 23.36 15.97 -0.15
C ASN A 273 24.61 16.84 -0.27
N MET A 274 25.54 16.37 -1.07
CA MET A 274 26.69 17.11 -1.56
C MET A 274 26.61 17.21 -3.10
N ASN A 275 27.31 18.17 -3.71
CA ASN A 275 27.24 18.49 -5.14
C ASN A 275 26.97 17.30 -6.08
N ARG A 276 27.74 16.21 -5.97
CA ARG A 276 27.64 15.04 -6.84
C ARG A 276 27.18 13.77 -6.14
N ILE A 277 27.04 13.78 -4.83
CA ILE A 277 26.71 12.60 -4.04
C ILE A 277 25.52 12.95 -3.13
N SER A 278 24.48 12.11 -3.18
CA SER A 278 23.38 12.15 -2.23
C SER A 278 23.33 10.82 -1.49
N LEU A 279 23.30 10.87 -0.18
CA LEU A 279 23.09 9.70 0.69
C LEU A 279 21.73 9.84 1.36
N HIS A 280 20.95 8.76 1.37
CA HIS A 280 19.70 8.73 2.10
C HIS A 280 19.57 7.42 2.87
N GLY A 281 18.97 7.50 4.04
CA GLY A 281 18.76 6.34 4.88
C GLY A 281 17.54 6.53 5.78
N ALA A 282 16.85 5.44 6.07
CA ALA A 282 15.73 5.42 6.99
C ALA A 282 15.76 4.17 7.84
N VAL A 283 15.36 4.30 9.10
CA VAL A 283 15.08 3.19 10.01
C VAL A 283 13.76 3.48 10.69
N ASN A 284 12.86 2.49 10.76
CA ASN A 284 11.59 2.60 11.44
C ASN A 284 11.27 1.29 12.18
N TYR A 285 10.69 1.42 13.35
CA TYR A 285 10.13 0.32 14.13
C TYR A 285 8.70 0.64 14.51
N THR A 286 7.79 -0.31 14.29
CA THR A 286 6.39 -0.20 14.65
C THR A 286 5.96 -1.47 15.37
N ASN A 287 5.25 -1.31 16.48
CA ASN A 287 4.57 -2.41 17.18
C ASN A 287 3.15 -1.97 17.52
N ARG A 288 2.16 -2.77 17.11
CA ARG A 288 0.73 -2.48 17.28
C ARG A 288 -0.01 -3.72 17.74
N HIS A 289 -0.78 -3.57 18.78
CA HIS A 289 -1.68 -4.59 19.30
C HIS A 289 -3.11 -4.10 19.16
N ASN A 290 -4.01 -4.97 18.73
CA ASN A 290 -5.44 -4.73 18.66
C ASN A 290 -6.18 -5.86 19.38
N LYS A 291 -7.12 -5.52 20.24
CA LYS A 291 -8.08 -6.50 20.76
C LYS A 291 -9.16 -6.76 19.73
N GLY A 292 -9.84 -7.89 19.85
CA GLY A 292 -10.98 -8.22 19.00
C GLY A 292 -11.78 -9.36 19.59
N ILE A 293 -13.05 -9.41 19.24
CA ILE A 293 -13.99 -10.50 19.55
C ILE A 293 -14.46 -11.05 18.19
N GLY A 294 -14.71 -12.34 18.13
CA GLY A 294 -15.26 -12.99 16.94
C GLY A 294 -16.43 -13.85 17.27
N ASP A 295 -17.48 -13.74 16.46
CA ASP A 295 -18.64 -14.61 16.43
C ASP A 295 -18.61 -15.40 15.12
N ILE A 296 -18.78 -16.70 15.22
CA ILE A 296 -18.77 -17.63 14.09
C ILE A 296 -19.94 -18.57 14.24
N TYR A 297 -20.74 -18.64 13.20
CA TYR A 297 -21.84 -19.60 13.11
C TYR A 297 -21.71 -20.42 11.83
N THR A 298 -21.59 -21.74 11.94
CA THR A 298 -21.45 -22.65 10.80
C THR A 298 -22.50 -23.73 10.87
N TYR A 299 -23.15 -24.03 9.74
CA TYR A 299 -23.96 -25.26 9.62
C TYR A 299 -23.49 -26.09 8.43
N ILE A 300 -23.57 -27.43 8.61
CA ILE A 300 -23.14 -28.43 7.62
C ILE A 300 -24.25 -29.47 7.54
N TYR A 301 -24.88 -29.62 6.37
CA TYR A 301 -25.91 -30.64 6.14
C TYR A 301 -25.31 -32.04 6.18
N GLN A 302 -25.98 -32.97 6.84
CA GLN A 302 -25.62 -34.39 6.92
C GLN A 302 -26.42 -35.19 5.89
N ASP A 303 -25.74 -35.73 4.89
CA ASP A 303 -26.37 -36.55 3.86
C ASP A 303 -26.63 -38.00 4.34
N GLU A 304 -27.18 -38.86 3.43
CA GLU A 304 -27.53 -40.24 3.77
C GLU A 304 -26.32 -41.12 4.18
N THR A 305 -25.09 -40.69 3.85
CA THR A 305 -23.85 -41.43 4.17
C THR A 305 -23.32 -41.13 5.56
N GLN A 306 -23.86 -40.10 6.24
CA GLN A 306 -23.39 -39.61 7.52
C GLN A 306 -24.25 -40.04 8.71
N PRO A 307 -23.71 -40.18 9.90
CA PRO A 307 -24.49 -40.24 11.14
C PRO A 307 -25.46 -39.05 11.25
N ASN A 308 -26.68 -39.28 11.71
CA ASN A 308 -27.74 -38.25 11.81
C ASN A 308 -28.14 -37.64 10.44
N SER A 309 -28.21 -38.43 9.38
CA SER A 309 -28.63 -37.99 8.04
C SER A 309 -29.93 -37.21 8.05
N GLY A 310 -30.03 -36.18 7.20
CA GLY A 310 -31.18 -35.28 7.15
C GLY A 310 -31.21 -34.18 8.22
N THR A 311 -30.15 -34.05 9.04
CA THR A 311 -29.95 -32.97 10.01
C THR A 311 -28.83 -32.06 9.62
N TYR A 312 -28.60 -31.02 10.39
CA TYR A 312 -27.48 -30.09 10.24
C TYR A 312 -26.54 -30.24 11.46
N TYR A 313 -25.24 -30.37 11.19
CA TYR A 313 -24.21 -30.21 12.21
C TYR A 313 -23.96 -28.72 12.37
N ILE A 314 -24.09 -28.20 13.58
CA ILE A 314 -23.97 -26.79 13.93
C ILE A 314 -22.68 -26.58 14.73
N LEU A 315 -21.95 -25.50 14.40
CA LEU A 315 -20.85 -24.96 15.21
C LEU A 315 -21.18 -23.50 15.49
N ASP A 316 -21.49 -23.20 16.73
CA ASP A 316 -21.79 -21.85 17.22
C ASP A 316 -20.66 -21.41 18.16
N GLY A 317 -19.83 -20.46 17.72
CA GLY A 317 -18.59 -20.10 18.36
C GLY A 317 -18.44 -18.62 18.65
N MET A 318 -18.06 -18.29 19.88
CA MET A 318 -17.71 -16.93 20.28
C MET A 318 -16.36 -16.91 20.99
N GLY A 319 -15.56 -15.85 20.78
CA GLY A 319 -14.31 -15.76 21.49
C GLY A 319 -13.45 -14.52 21.24
N ALA A 320 -12.38 -14.41 22.04
CA ALA A 320 -11.40 -13.35 21.86
C ALA A 320 -10.50 -13.63 20.65
N ARG A 321 -10.17 -12.56 19.88
CA ARG A 321 -9.34 -12.63 18.66
C ARG A 321 -8.35 -11.46 18.58
N PRO A 322 -7.46 -11.28 19.55
CA PRO A 322 -6.46 -10.22 19.49
C PRO A 322 -5.46 -10.47 18.37
N LYS A 323 -4.98 -9.36 17.80
CA LYS A 323 -3.98 -9.33 16.72
C LYS A 323 -2.79 -8.46 17.14
N TRP A 324 -1.61 -8.77 16.60
CA TRP A 324 -0.43 -7.92 16.71
C TRP A 324 0.27 -7.78 15.37
N ASP A 325 0.99 -6.67 15.21
CA ASP A 325 1.79 -6.34 14.04
C ASP A 325 3.06 -5.63 14.48
N GLU A 326 4.18 -6.33 14.41
CA GLU A 326 5.51 -5.81 14.67
C GLU A 326 6.27 -5.70 13.35
N ASN A 327 6.80 -4.52 13.05
CA ASN A 327 7.50 -4.26 11.82
C ASN A 327 8.80 -3.48 12.06
N PHE A 328 9.90 -3.95 11.48
CA PHE A 328 11.15 -3.26 11.36
C PHE A 328 11.45 -2.98 9.90
N TYR A 329 11.76 -1.73 9.57
CA TYR A 329 12.05 -1.27 8.22
C TYR A 329 13.36 -0.51 8.21
N THR A 330 14.20 -0.75 7.20
CA THR A 330 15.37 0.07 6.91
C THR A 330 15.58 0.22 5.42
N ASN A 331 16.06 1.38 5.03
CA ASN A 331 16.40 1.71 3.65
C ASN A 331 17.71 2.50 3.67
N PHE A 332 18.57 2.24 2.69
CA PHE A 332 19.80 2.97 2.48
C PHE A 332 20.07 3.13 0.98
N GLY A 333 20.38 4.33 0.54
CA GLY A 333 20.68 4.57 -0.86
C GLY A 333 21.74 5.64 -1.09
N VAL A 334 22.36 5.55 -2.27
CA VAL A 334 23.42 6.44 -2.75
C VAL A 334 23.08 6.84 -4.17
N ASP A 335 23.03 8.13 -4.43
CA ASP A 335 23.00 8.67 -5.80
C ASP A 335 24.35 9.37 -6.06
N PHE A 336 24.96 9.03 -7.19
CA PHE A 336 26.22 9.62 -7.65
C PHE A 336 26.05 10.20 -9.06
N LYS A 337 26.43 11.43 -9.27
CA LYS A 337 26.43 12.14 -10.56
C LYS A 337 27.83 12.20 -11.13
N PRO A 338 28.25 11.26 -12.00
CA PRO A 338 29.56 11.29 -12.65
C PRO A 338 29.79 12.54 -13.50
N GLY A 339 28.74 13.04 -14.12
CA GLY A 339 28.67 14.25 -14.93
C GLY A 339 27.34 14.97 -14.74
N GLU A 340 27.12 16.05 -15.48
CA GLU A 340 25.87 16.83 -15.42
C GLU A 340 24.67 16.04 -15.98
N ASN A 341 24.94 15.17 -16.94
CA ASN A 341 23.92 14.45 -17.71
C ASN A 341 23.81 12.96 -17.34
N SER A 342 24.44 12.52 -16.27
CA SER A 342 24.40 11.11 -15.86
C SER A 342 24.29 10.96 -14.34
N GLN A 343 23.58 9.91 -13.93
CA GLN A 343 23.40 9.53 -12.53
C GLN A 343 23.48 8.01 -12.38
N LEU A 344 24.22 7.58 -11.38
CA LEU A 344 24.22 6.21 -10.88
C LEU A 344 23.50 6.21 -9.53
N SER A 345 22.58 5.32 -9.34
CA SER A 345 21.84 5.15 -8.09
C SER A 345 21.94 3.69 -7.63
N ALA A 346 22.21 3.51 -6.35
CA ALA A 346 22.14 2.22 -5.68
C ALA A 346 21.26 2.36 -4.45
N ASN A 347 20.30 1.45 -4.27
CA ASN A 347 19.43 1.45 -3.11
C ASN A 347 19.27 0.04 -2.57
N TYR A 348 19.32 -0.09 -1.24
CA TYR A 348 19.03 -1.31 -0.51
C TYR A 348 17.90 -1.05 0.48
N GLN A 349 16.90 -1.91 0.47
CA GLN A 349 15.80 -1.91 1.42
C GLN A 349 15.73 -3.27 2.11
N TYR A 350 15.50 -3.25 3.41
CA TYR A 350 15.22 -4.43 4.20
C TYR A 350 14.05 -4.14 5.14
N SER A 351 13.14 -5.10 5.25
CA SER A 351 12.10 -5.07 6.27
C SER A 351 11.86 -6.47 6.84
N ARG A 352 11.49 -6.51 8.10
CA ARG A 352 11.06 -7.71 8.81
C ARG A 352 9.73 -7.43 9.46
N ARG A 353 8.76 -8.31 9.24
CA ARG A 353 7.44 -8.21 9.83
C ARG A 353 7.10 -9.48 10.58
N HIS A 354 6.54 -9.32 11.76
CA HIS A 354 5.98 -10.39 12.55
C HIS A 354 4.55 -10.00 12.91
N THR A 355 3.59 -10.68 12.31
CA THR A 355 2.18 -10.49 12.61
C THR A 355 1.60 -11.78 13.15
N GLY A 356 0.51 -11.66 13.86
CA GLY A 356 -0.20 -12.85 14.27
C GLY A 356 -1.52 -12.53 14.95
N ARG A 357 -2.16 -13.61 15.33
CA ARG A 357 -3.36 -13.57 16.14
C ARG A 357 -3.37 -14.77 17.07
N THR A 358 -3.99 -14.61 18.22
CA THR A 358 -4.37 -15.71 19.08
C THR A 358 -5.89 -15.68 19.20
N ALA A 359 -6.56 -16.68 18.69
CA ALA A 359 -8.01 -16.82 18.84
C ALA A 359 -8.29 -17.80 19.97
N HIS A 360 -9.24 -17.45 20.83
CA HIS A 360 -9.71 -18.27 21.93
C HIS A 360 -11.22 -18.38 21.82
N TYR A 361 -11.69 -19.41 21.13
CA TYR A 361 -13.11 -19.61 20.91
C TYR A 361 -13.67 -20.67 21.84
N LYS A 362 -14.90 -20.46 22.33
CA LYS A 362 -15.79 -21.48 22.84
C LYS A 362 -16.77 -21.81 21.73
N TYR A 363 -16.91 -23.09 21.40
CA TYR A 363 -17.87 -23.58 20.44
C TYR A 363 -18.89 -24.46 21.14
N ASP A 364 -20.16 -24.21 20.84
CA ASP A 364 -21.25 -25.16 21.09
C ASP A 364 -21.46 -25.91 19.76
N THR A 365 -21.21 -27.22 19.77
CA THR A 365 -21.39 -28.08 18.58
C THR A 365 -22.54 -29.04 18.85
N TYR A 366 -23.45 -29.20 17.88
CA TYR A 366 -24.62 -30.04 18.02
C TYR A 366 -25.26 -30.37 16.67
N PHE A 367 -26.12 -31.38 16.67
CA PHE A 367 -27.02 -31.66 15.53
C PHE A 367 -28.37 -30.98 15.74
N SER A 368 -28.97 -30.51 14.63
CA SER A 368 -30.27 -29.84 14.61
C SER A 368 -31.08 -30.24 13.38
N ASN A 369 -32.40 -30.23 13.48
CA ASN A 369 -33.29 -30.48 12.36
C ASN A 369 -33.43 -29.28 11.40
N SER A 370 -32.86 -28.15 11.73
CA SER A 370 -32.86 -26.96 10.88
C SER A 370 -31.58 -26.12 11.10
N THR A 371 -31.30 -25.25 10.15
CA THR A 371 -30.10 -24.37 10.17
C THR A 371 -30.04 -23.44 11.38
N ASN A 372 -31.15 -23.13 12.04
CA ASN A 372 -31.26 -22.27 13.22
C ASN A 372 -32.00 -22.97 14.37
N GLY A 373 -32.06 -24.30 14.38
CA GLY A 373 -32.83 -25.09 15.35
C GLY A 373 -32.10 -25.33 16.65
N ALA A 374 -32.88 -25.74 17.66
CA ALA A 374 -32.31 -26.18 18.95
C ALA A 374 -31.53 -27.49 18.76
N PRO A 375 -30.59 -27.79 19.68
CA PRO A 375 -29.89 -29.06 19.72
C PRO A 375 -30.87 -30.25 19.86
N ILE A 376 -30.58 -31.30 19.10
CA ILE A 376 -31.21 -32.62 19.31
C ILE A 376 -30.69 -33.15 20.68
N ASP A 377 -31.59 -33.70 21.48
CA ASP A 377 -31.23 -34.17 22.84
C ASP A 377 -30.02 -35.11 22.83
N GLY A 378 -29.04 -34.79 23.68
CA GLY A 378 -27.82 -35.57 23.86
C GLY A 378 -26.74 -35.35 22.79
N THR A 379 -26.93 -34.40 21.85
CA THR A 379 -25.93 -34.10 20.81
C THR A 379 -25.08 -32.85 21.11
N LEU A 380 -25.44 -32.05 22.11
CA LEU A 380 -24.68 -30.86 22.47
C LEU A 380 -23.33 -31.24 23.07
N TYR A 381 -22.27 -30.69 22.48
CA TYR A 381 -20.89 -30.84 22.92
C TYR A 381 -20.20 -29.49 22.90
N GLU A 382 -19.56 -29.12 24.02
CA GLU A 382 -18.87 -27.84 24.12
C GLU A 382 -17.36 -28.04 23.91
N LEU A 383 -16.75 -27.18 23.09
CA LEU A 383 -15.32 -27.17 22.77
C LEU A 383 -14.71 -25.83 23.14
N TYR A 384 -13.48 -25.86 23.65
CA TYR A 384 -12.62 -24.71 23.75
C TYR A 384 -11.46 -24.84 22.74
N ASN A 385 -11.28 -23.83 21.86
CA ASN A 385 -10.30 -23.85 20.78
C ASN A 385 -9.36 -22.65 20.86
N PRO A 386 -8.18 -22.78 21.49
CA PRO A 386 -7.08 -21.86 21.29
C PRO A 386 -6.40 -22.13 19.94
N ASN A 387 -6.30 -21.09 19.11
CA ASN A 387 -5.67 -21.13 17.81
C ASN A 387 -4.67 -19.98 17.70
N GLU A 388 -3.39 -20.30 17.57
CA GLU A 388 -2.32 -19.32 17.45
C GLU A 388 -1.78 -19.31 16.02
N ILE A 389 -1.78 -18.12 15.40
CA ILE A 389 -1.21 -17.92 14.08
C ILE A 389 -0.09 -16.91 14.16
N HIS A 390 1.12 -17.33 13.75
CA HIS A 390 2.26 -16.46 13.59
C HIS A 390 2.64 -16.38 12.11
N ARG A 391 2.86 -15.17 11.62
CA ARG A 391 3.37 -14.88 10.27
C ARG A 391 4.63 -14.06 10.43
N LYS A 392 5.77 -14.67 10.12
CA LYS A 392 7.08 -14.03 10.12
C LYS A 392 7.52 -13.86 8.68
N GLY A 393 7.84 -12.64 8.28
CA GLY A 393 8.29 -12.38 6.92
C GLY A 393 9.45 -11.42 6.90
N HIS A 394 10.30 -11.57 5.91
CA HIS A 394 11.26 -10.55 5.53
C HIS A 394 11.09 -10.21 4.05
N PHE A 395 11.47 -9.01 3.73
CA PHE A 395 11.53 -8.50 2.37
C PHE A 395 12.81 -7.70 2.23
N GLN A 396 13.56 -7.96 1.19
CA GLN A 396 14.70 -7.15 0.82
C GLN A 396 14.76 -6.94 -0.68
N ASN A 397 15.21 -5.77 -1.08
CA ASN A 397 15.53 -5.51 -2.46
C ASN A 397 16.82 -4.69 -2.60
N VAL A 398 17.49 -4.92 -3.73
CA VAL A 398 18.62 -4.14 -4.21
C VAL A 398 18.26 -3.59 -5.56
N THR A 399 18.35 -2.26 -5.74
CA THR A 399 18.20 -1.63 -7.03
C THR A 399 19.48 -0.94 -7.46
N LEU A 400 19.86 -1.11 -8.72
CA LEU A 400 20.98 -0.43 -9.35
C LEU A 400 20.47 0.24 -10.61
N ASP A 401 20.63 1.56 -10.71
CA ASP A 401 20.13 2.33 -11.82
C ASP A 401 21.25 3.17 -12.42
N TYR A 402 21.30 3.20 -13.76
CA TYR A 402 22.08 4.14 -14.53
C TYR A 402 21.15 4.98 -15.39
N PHE A 403 21.16 6.29 -15.17
CA PHE A 403 20.43 7.25 -15.95
C PHE A 403 21.41 8.12 -16.73
N TRP A 404 21.10 8.36 -18.03
CA TRP A 404 21.85 9.25 -18.88
C TRP A 404 20.90 10.07 -19.75
N GLU A 405 21.14 11.38 -19.85
CA GLU A 405 20.39 12.32 -20.69
C GLU A 405 21.35 12.98 -21.67
N SER A 406 21.01 12.97 -22.95
CA SER A 406 21.81 13.62 -24.00
C SER A 406 21.35 15.05 -24.22
N THR A 407 22.25 15.90 -24.71
CA THR A 407 21.94 17.25 -25.21
C THR A 407 20.96 17.25 -26.39
N ASN A 408 20.78 16.10 -27.06
CA ASN A 408 19.85 15.93 -28.18
C ASN A 408 18.44 15.47 -27.72
N ASN A 409 18.01 15.79 -26.51
CA ASN A 409 16.71 15.41 -25.99
C ASN A 409 16.46 13.89 -26.03
N SER A 410 17.47 13.09 -25.72
CA SER A 410 17.33 11.63 -25.56
C SER A 410 17.74 11.22 -24.15
N ALA A 411 17.04 10.26 -23.56
CA ALA A 411 17.38 9.72 -22.26
C ALA A 411 17.44 8.19 -22.30
N LEU A 412 18.37 7.62 -21.56
CA LEU A 412 18.54 6.18 -21.39
C LEU A 412 18.50 5.86 -19.88
N ASN A 413 17.70 4.89 -19.52
CA ASN A 413 17.71 4.30 -18.19
C ASN A 413 17.98 2.80 -18.28
N ILE A 414 18.97 2.33 -17.54
CA ILE A 414 19.26 0.91 -17.38
C ILE A 414 19.09 0.61 -15.91
N SER A 415 18.34 -0.41 -15.57
CA SER A 415 18.12 -0.78 -14.18
C SER A 415 18.18 -2.28 -13.95
N PHE A 416 18.66 -2.62 -12.80
CA PHE A 416 18.66 -3.96 -12.24
C PHE A 416 17.96 -3.94 -10.89
N LEU A 417 17.06 -4.88 -10.66
CA LEU A 417 16.39 -5.13 -9.39
C LEU A 417 16.60 -6.59 -9.00
N TYR A 418 17.05 -6.81 -7.78
CA TYR A 418 16.96 -8.09 -7.09
C TYR A 418 15.99 -7.95 -5.92
N GLU A 419 15.03 -8.84 -5.82
CA GLU A 419 14.06 -8.93 -4.73
C GLU A 419 14.14 -10.33 -4.12
N ASN A 420 14.19 -10.39 -2.79
CA ASN A 420 14.06 -11.63 -2.05
C ASN A 420 13.03 -11.41 -0.94
N SER A 421 12.10 -12.33 -0.82
CA SER A 421 11.12 -12.32 0.28
C SER A 421 10.87 -13.74 0.77
N ASN A 422 10.52 -13.84 2.04
CA ASN A 422 10.00 -15.06 2.62
C ASN A 422 8.84 -14.70 3.55
N LEU A 423 7.83 -15.53 3.58
CA LEU A 423 6.74 -15.49 4.54
C LEU A 423 6.56 -16.88 5.13
N ASP A 424 6.90 -17.01 6.40
CA ASP A 424 6.66 -18.21 7.17
C ASP A 424 5.39 -18.02 8.00
N GLN A 425 4.42 -18.90 7.84
CA GLN A 425 3.22 -18.94 8.65
C GLN A 425 3.20 -20.23 9.45
N THR A 426 3.05 -20.11 10.76
CA THR A 426 2.79 -21.25 11.63
C THR A 426 1.41 -21.12 12.25
N ILE A 427 0.68 -22.23 12.32
CA ILE A 427 -0.62 -22.33 12.97
C ILE A 427 -0.54 -23.46 14.02
N ASP A 428 -0.77 -23.11 15.28
CA ASP A 428 -0.89 -24.08 16.38
C ASP A 428 -2.36 -24.08 16.81
N ASN A 429 -3.08 -25.18 16.50
CA ASN A 429 -4.51 -25.31 16.74
C ASN A 429 -4.77 -26.46 17.72
N LYS A 430 -5.39 -26.15 18.86
CA LYS A 430 -5.75 -27.12 19.90
C LYS A 430 -7.24 -27.05 20.16
N GLU A 431 -7.82 -28.21 20.48
CA GLU A 431 -9.21 -28.32 20.91
C GLU A 431 -9.28 -29.10 22.21
N PHE A 432 -10.02 -28.56 23.19
CA PHE A 432 -10.25 -29.18 24.48
C PHE A 432 -11.74 -29.39 24.67
N ALA A 433 -12.12 -30.54 25.24
CA ALA A 433 -13.47 -30.73 25.72
C ALA A 433 -13.73 -29.73 26.88
N TYR A 434 -14.84 -29.03 26.79
CA TYR A 434 -15.24 -28.06 27.81
C TYR A 434 -16.10 -28.73 28.84
N ASP A 435 -15.66 -28.68 30.10
CA ASP A 435 -16.43 -29.18 31.27
C ASP A 435 -17.04 -27.99 32.00
N ASN A 436 -18.37 -27.97 32.14
CA ASN A 436 -19.16 -26.89 32.73
C ASN A 436 -18.72 -26.44 34.13
N ASP A 437 -18.00 -27.28 34.86
CA ASP A 437 -17.48 -26.97 36.20
C ASP A 437 -16.18 -26.15 36.22
N ARG A 438 -15.54 -25.91 35.02
CA ARG A 438 -14.30 -25.16 34.90
C ARG A 438 -14.46 -23.94 34.01
N LEU A 439 -15.12 -22.92 34.52
CA LEU A 439 -15.39 -21.64 33.87
C LEU A 439 -14.15 -20.79 33.51
N TYR A 440 -12.96 -21.20 33.86
CA TYR A 440 -11.76 -20.42 33.62
C TYR A 440 -10.63 -21.27 33.09
N TYR A 441 -10.37 -21.09 31.77
CA TYR A 441 -9.08 -21.43 31.23
C TYR A 441 -8.08 -20.39 31.76
N ASP A 442 -7.30 -20.74 32.79
CA ASP A 442 -6.12 -19.97 33.16
C ASP A 442 -4.98 -20.34 32.22
N TYR A 443 -4.68 -19.44 31.26
CA TYR A 443 -3.57 -19.60 30.32
C TYR A 443 -2.22 -19.87 31.00
N ASN A 444 -2.10 -19.56 32.29
CA ASN A 444 -0.89 -19.77 33.10
C ASN A 444 -0.91 -21.04 33.95
N SER A 445 -2.01 -21.77 34.06
CA SER A 445 -2.06 -23.04 34.74
C SER A 445 -1.99 -24.17 33.72
N ASN A 446 -0.92 -24.97 33.76
CA ASN A 446 -0.81 -26.24 33.02
C ASN A 446 -1.80 -27.31 33.53
N GLU A 447 -2.95 -26.94 34.10
CA GLU A 447 -3.94 -27.83 34.68
C GLU A 447 -5.03 -28.28 33.69
N HIS A 448 -4.80 -28.11 32.38
CA HIS A 448 -5.75 -28.59 31.38
C HIS A 448 -5.49 -30.07 31.14
N GLY A 449 -6.55 -30.82 30.93
CA GLY A 449 -6.46 -32.17 30.39
C GLY A 449 -5.77 -32.16 29.03
N ASN A 450 -5.41 -33.33 28.51
CA ASN A 450 -4.89 -33.44 27.13
C ASN A 450 -5.93 -32.87 26.16
N PRO A 451 -5.50 -32.13 25.09
CA PRO A 451 -6.41 -31.72 24.06
C PRO A 451 -7.08 -32.94 23.41
N VAL A 452 -8.32 -32.81 22.97
CA VAL A 452 -9.01 -33.84 22.17
C VAL A 452 -8.50 -33.86 20.76
N PHE A 453 -7.99 -32.70 20.29
CA PHE A 453 -7.36 -32.55 18.98
C PHE A 453 -6.23 -31.51 19.07
N HIS A 454 -5.11 -31.76 18.36
CA HIS A 454 -4.02 -30.82 18.24
C HIS A 454 -3.39 -30.96 16.86
N SER A 455 -3.28 -29.85 16.13
CA SER A 455 -2.59 -29.80 14.85
C SER A 455 -1.61 -28.64 14.79
N TYR A 456 -0.54 -28.84 14.02
CA TYR A 456 0.46 -27.84 13.70
C TYR A 456 0.59 -27.73 12.19
N GLN A 457 0.64 -26.51 11.70
CA GLN A 457 0.83 -26.23 10.27
C GLN A 457 1.98 -25.26 10.07
N LEU A 458 2.79 -25.54 9.05
CA LEU A 458 3.86 -24.66 8.58
C LEU A 458 3.66 -24.38 7.09
N ASP A 459 3.59 -23.11 6.73
CA ASP A 459 3.61 -22.64 5.33
C ASP A 459 4.85 -21.75 5.17
N GLU A 460 5.81 -22.12 4.30
CA GLU A 460 6.98 -21.34 3.95
C GLU A 460 6.94 -21.02 2.46
N THR A 461 7.14 -19.75 2.09
CA THR A 461 7.07 -19.32 0.68
C THR A 461 8.22 -18.38 0.32
N PRO A 462 9.48 -18.90 0.28
CA PRO A 462 10.60 -18.11 -0.19
C PRO A 462 10.47 -17.77 -1.67
N LEU A 463 10.78 -16.53 -2.01
CA LEU A 463 10.72 -15.99 -3.36
C LEU A 463 11.98 -15.19 -3.67
N ASP A 464 12.60 -15.47 -4.81
CA ASP A 464 13.65 -14.69 -5.42
C ASP A 464 13.19 -14.14 -6.77
N ALA A 465 13.38 -12.86 -7.01
CA ALA A 465 13.09 -12.25 -8.31
C ALA A 465 14.23 -11.37 -8.79
N TYR A 466 14.53 -11.50 -10.08
CA TYR A 466 15.56 -10.72 -10.77
C TYR A 466 14.89 -9.99 -11.92
N ARG A 467 15.12 -8.68 -12.02
CA ARG A 467 14.58 -7.88 -13.11
C ARG A 467 15.68 -7.02 -13.73
N PHE A 468 15.79 -7.10 -15.02
CA PHE A 468 16.63 -6.22 -15.84
C PHE A 468 15.74 -5.44 -16.78
N GLU A 469 15.96 -4.12 -16.87
CA GLU A 469 15.14 -3.24 -17.67
C GLU A 469 16.00 -2.16 -18.36
N ILE A 470 15.73 -1.94 -19.65
CA ILE A 470 16.31 -0.87 -20.45
C ILE A 470 15.17 -0.02 -21.00
N ASN A 471 15.22 1.29 -20.76
CA ASN A 471 14.27 2.26 -21.30
C ASN A 471 15.03 3.37 -22.04
N TYR A 472 14.64 3.61 -23.27
CA TYR A 472 15.15 4.71 -24.10
C TYR A 472 14.01 5.65 -24.45
N GLN A 473 14.19 6.93 -24.17
CA GLN A 473 13.26 8.00 -24.55
C GLN A 473 13.92 8.94 -25.53
N LYS A 474 13.18 9.33 -26.57
CA LYS A 474 13.53 10.38 -27.52
C LYS A 474 12.43 11.42 -27.55
N ASP A 475 12.74 12.65 -27.19
CA ASP A 475 11.87 13.80 -27.33
C ASP A 475 12.18 14.48 -28.67
N PHE A 476 11.12 14.84 -29.42
CA PHE A 476 11.20 15.51 -30.70
C PHE A 476 10.84 17.00 -30.55
N ASP A 477 11.28 17.83 -31.50
CA ASP A 477 11.07 19.29 -31.43
C ASP A 477 9.60 19.70 -31.54
N ASN A 478 8.71 18.82 -31.99
CA ASN A 478 7.26 19.05 -32.13
C ASN A 478 6.46 18.62 -30.88
N GLU A 479 7.08 18.59 -29.71
CA GLU A 479 6.46 18.17 -28.45
C GLU A 479 5.96 16.70 -28.43
N SER A 480 6.44 15.87 -29.34
CA SER A 480 6.19 14.43 -29.28
C SER A 480 7.36 13.68 -28.64
N SER A 481 7.11 12.50 -28.12
CA SER A 481 8.11 11.65 -27.49
C SER A 481 7.89 10.20 -27.88
N LEU A 482 8.96 9.47 -28.08
CA LEU A 482 8.98 8.02 -28.31
C LEU A 482 9.71 7.36 -27.14
N ASN A 483 9.02 6.46 -26.46
CA ASN A 483 9.57 5.60 -25.43
C ASN A 483 9.67 4.17 -25.94
N LEU A 484 10.82 3.56 -25.81
CA LEU A 484 11.09 2.17 -26.13
C LEU A 484 11.68 1.47 -24.91
N GLY A 485 11.20 0.29 -24.57
CA GLY A 485 11.74 -0.46 -23.46
C GLY A 485 11.76 -1.96 -23.68
N ALA A 486 12.66 -2.60 -22.96
CA ALA A 486 12.76 -4.06 -22.86
C ALA A 486 12.95 -4.47 -21.41
N VAL A 487 12.32 -5.56 -21.03
CA VAL A 487 12.30 -6.10 -19.68
C VAL A 487 12.56 -7.60 -19.72
N SER A 488 13.40 -8.09 -18.81
CA SER A 488 13.55 -9.49 -18.47
C SER A 488 13.30 -9.65 -16.98
N GLU A 489 12.33 -10.46 -16.59
CA GLU A 489 11.98 -10.75 -15.21
C GLU A 489 11.99 -12.24 -14.97
N LEU A 490 12.70 -12.69 -13.95
CA LEU A 490 12.86 -14.08 -13.56
C LEU A 490 12.38 -14.21 -12.10
N VAL A 491 11.34 -15.01 -11.86
CA VAL A 491 10.79 -15.28 -10.53
C VAL A 491 10.99 -16.75 -10.20
N ARG A 492 11.50 -17.01 -9.01
CA ARG A 492 11.72 -18.33 -8.44
C ARG A 492 11.02 -18.39 -7.09
N LEU A 493 10.17 -19.36 -6.91
CA LEU A 493 9.45 -19.59 -5.65
C LEU A 493 9.54 -21.07 -5.31
N ASP A 494 9.93 -21.38 -4.06
CA ASP A 494 9.98 -22.72 -3.51
C ASP A 494 9.10 -22.75 -2.24
N GLY A 495 7.87 -23.27 -2.36
CA GLY A 495 6.91 -23.32 -1.25
C GLY A 495 6.95 -24.67 -0.54
N ILE A 496 6.83 -24.64 0.78
CA ILE A 496 6.69 -25.81 1.65
C ILE A 496 5.39 -25.63 2.45
N TYR A 497 4.57 -26.68 2.47
CA TYR A 497 3.30 -26.71 3.19
C TYR A 497 3.21 -27.99 4.00
N GLU A 498 3.41 -27.89 5.30
CA GLU A 498 3.38 -29.00 6.23
C GLU A 498 2.18 -28.88 7.16
N TYR A 499 1.51 -29.99 7.38
CA TYR A 499 0.42 -30.11 8.32
C TYR A 499 0.60 -31.41 9.10
N ASP A 500 0.79 -31.28 10.41
CA ASP A 500 0.97 -32.41 11.31
C ASP A 500 -0.11 -32.43 12.38
N THR A 501 -0.56 -33.61 12.76
CA THR A 501 -1.34 -33.80 13.98
C THR A 501 -0.46 -34.34 15.10
N VAL A 502 -0.75 -33.92 16.31
CA VAL A 502 -0.04 -34.40 17.51
C VAL A 502 -0.85 -35.50 18.14
N ASN A 503 -0.21 -36.62 18.44
CA ASN A 503 -0.84 -37.66 19.23
C ASN A 503 -1.09 -37.09 20.66
N VAL A 504 -2.34 -36.86 21.00
CA VAL A 504 -2.73 -36.21 22.27
C VAL A 504 -2.39 -37.00 23.50
N ASN A 505 -2.13 -38.33 23.38
CA ASN A 505 -1.76 -39.19 24.49
C ASN A 505 -0.25 -39.24 24.76
N THR A 506 0.59 -39.14 23.70
CA THR A 506 2.04 -39.21 23.81
C THR A 506 2.72 -37.85 23.66
N GLY A 507 2.05 -36.87 23.06
CA GLY A 507 2.62 -35.57 22.68
C GLY A 507 3.53 -35.60 21.46
N ASP A 508 3.67 -36.77 20.79
CA ASP A 508 4.47 -36.89 19.59
C ASP A 508 3.70 -36.48 18.35
N PHE A 509 4.38 -35.91 17.36
CA PHE A 509 3.79 -35.64 16.05
C PHE A 509 3.41 -36.95 15.39
N ALA A 510 2.16 -37.06 15.00
CA ALA A 510 1.62 -38.27 14.37
C ALA A 510 1.89 -38.33 12.86
N GLY A 511 2.33 -37.20 12.28
CA GLY A 511 2.67 -37.07 10.85
C GLY A 511 1.58 -37.61 9.94
N TYR A 512 0.56 -36.83 9.66
CA TYR A 512 -0.34 -37.14 8.54
C TYR A 512 0.38 -36.73 7.27
N ASP A 513 1.00 -37.67 6.58
CA ASP A 513 1.70 -37.48 5.29
C ASP A 513 0.83 -36.85 4.19
N TYR A 514 -0.47 -36.77 4.40
CA TYR A 514 -1.44 -36.25 3.46
C TYR A 514 -1.30 -34.80 3.13
N PHE A 515 -0.65 -34.01 4.01
CA PHE A 515 -0.60 -32.55 3.90
C PHE A 515 0.82 -32.00 3.85
N ASN A 516 1.80 -32.83 3.55
CA ASN A 516 3.18 -32.39 3.41
C ASN A 516 3.51 -32.27 1.92
N ASN A 517 3.54 -31.03 1.45
CA ASN A 517 3.61 -30.71 0.03
C ASN A 517 4.68 -29.65 -0.24
N THR A 518 5.30 -29.74 -1.42
CA THR A 518 6.21 -28.71 -1.93
C THR A 518 5.78 -28.25 -3.31
N ILE A 519 6.02 -26.97 -3.60
CA ILE A 519 5.79 -26.36 -4.90
C ILE A 519 7.01 -25.57 -5.32
N GLY A 520 7.55 -25.85 -6.50
CA GLY A 520 8.55 -25.05 -7.18
C GLY A 520 7.91 -24.28 -8.34
N LEU A 521 8.08 -22.98 -8.43
CA LEU A 521 7.62 -22.15 -9.55
C LEU A 521 8.78 -21.38 -10.14
N ASN A 522 9.09 -21.65 -11.41
CA ASN A 522 9.97 -20.87 -12.25
C ASN A 522 9.13 -20.11 -13.25
N ARG A 523 9.13 -18.77 -13.17
CA ARG A 523 8.40 -17.90 -14.09
C ARG A 523 9.34 -16.89 -14.70
N ASP A 524 9.50 -16.95 -16.02
CA ASP A 524 10.33 -16.04 -16.79
C ASP A 524 9.44 -15.21 -17.71
N ILE A 525 9.55 -13.88 -17.65
CA ILE A 525 8.79 -12.95 -18.48
C ILE A 525 9.77 -12.08 -19.25
N TYR A 526 9.66 -12.11 -20.57
CA TYR A 526 10.39 -11.24 -21.48
C TYR A 526 9.41 -10.30 -22.15
N ALA A 527 9.64 -9.00 -22.01
CA ALA A 527 8.75 -8.00 -22.57
C ALA A 527 9.49 -6.94 -23.38
N ALA A 528 8.80 -6.40 -24.37
CA ALA A 528 9.22 -5.21 -25.09
C ALA A 528 8.01 -4.27 -25.24
N PHE A 529 8.23 -2.96 -25.16
CA PHE A 529 7.18 -1.99 -25.37
C PHE A 529 7.64 -0.79 -26.21
N ALA A 530 6.67 -0.20 -26.90
CA ALA A 530 6.82 1.07 -27.59
C ALA A 530 5.63 1.97 -27.19
N GLU A 531 5.93 3.20 -26.81
CA GLU A 531 4.95 4.21 -26.44
C GLU A 531 5.26 5.51 -27.16
N PHE A 532 4.29 6.04 -27.91
CA PHE A 532 4.38 7.31 -28.60
C PHE A 532 3.41 8.30 -27.99
N SER A 533 3.91 9.45 -27.57
CA SER A 533 3.12 10.50 -26.94
C SER A 533 3.35 11.83 -27.64
N GLY A 534 2.37 12.72 -27.56
CA GLY A 534 2.50 14.04 -28.15
C GLY A 534 1.29 14.93 -27.91
N SER A 535 1.35 16.14 -28.45
CA SER A 535 0.27 17.10 -28.44
C SER A 535 -0.06 17.58 -29.86
N ALA A 536 -1.35 17.79 -30.11
CA ALA A 536 -1.87 18.38 -31.33
C ALA A 536 -2.95 19.40 -30.95
N ASN A 537 -2.59 20.68 -30.91
CA ASN A 537 -3.43 21.77 -30.40
C ASN A 537 -3.90 21.47 -28.96
N LYS A 538 -5.21 21.24 -28.79
CA LYS A 538 -5.84 20.95 -27.49
C LYS A 538 -5.87 19.47 -27.11
N LEU A 539 -5.39 18.58 -27.98
CA LEU A 539 -5.37 17.15 -27.77
C LEU A 539 -3.97 16.69 -27.39
N LYS A 540 -3.84 16.05 -26.23
CA LYS A 540 -2.67 15.26 -25.84
C LYS A 540 -3.00 13.79 -25.98
N TYR A 541 -2.03 12.99 -26.39
CA TYR A 541 -2.24 11.57 -26.61
C TYR A 541 -1.02 10.74 -26.17
N ILE A 542 -1.30 9.48 -25.74
CA ILE A 542 -0.33 8.42 -25.53
C ILE A 542 -0.86 7.18 -26.21
N LEU A 543 -0.08 6.61 -27.13
CA LEU A 543 -0.36 5.36 -27.82
C LEU A 543 0.72 4.36 -27.48
N GLY A 544 0.36 3.21 -26.99
CA GLY A 544 1.33 2.22 -26.54
C GLY A 544 0.97 0.80 -26.94
N LEU A 545 2.00 0.00 -27.16
CA LEU A 545 1.90 -1.44 -27.35
C LEU A 545 3.00 -2.13 -26.56
N ARG A 546 2.63 -3.14 -25.76
CA ARG A 546 3.53 -4.04 -25.07
C ARG A 546 3.31 -5.47 -25.53
N VAL A 547 4.39 -6.20 -25.70
CA VAL A 547 4.42 -7.63 -26.02
C VAL A 547 5.09 -8.33 -24.84
N GLU A 548 4.50 -9.39 -24.30
CA GLU A 548 5.10 -10.23 -23.28
C GLU A 548 5.17 -11.69 -23.73
N TYR A 549 6.28 -12.34 -23.51
CA TYR A 549 6.46 -13.77 -23.64
C TYR A 549 6.67 -14.36 -22.25
N LEU A 550 5.78 -15.25 -21.85
CA LEU A 550 5.83 -16.02 -20.61
C LEU A 550 6.42 -17.40 -20.88
N ASN A 551 7.39 -17.81 -20.08
CA ASN A 551 7.82 -19.19 -19.92
C ASN A 551 7.69 -19.54 -18.44
N GLN A 552 6.75 -20.44 -18.09
CA GLN A 552 6.47 -20.82 -16.72
C GLN A 552 6.53 -22.34 -16.58
N LYS A 553 7.26 -22.79 -15.56
CA LYS A 553 7.28 -24.17 -15.13
C LYS A 553 6.94 -24.25 -13.65
N MET A 554 6.04 -25.17 -13.30
CA MET A 554 5.65 -25.47 -11.94
C MET A 554 5.87 -26.94 -11.65
N ASP A 555 6.62 -27.25 -10.59
CA ASP A 555 6.90 -28.58 -10.08
C ASP A 555 6.16 -28.75 -8.75
N VAL A 556 5.48 -29.88 -8.55
CA VAL A 556 4.74 -30.19 -7.33
C VAL A 556 5.15 -31.54 -6.79
N SER A 557 5.41 -31.62 -5.49
CA SER A 557 5.65 -32.88 -4.79
C SER A 557 4.72 -32.98 -3.59
N SER A 558 4.10 -34.14 -3.44
CA SER A 558 3.27 -34.48 -2.29
C SER A 558 3.64 -35.86 -1.79
N THR A 559 3.68 -36.05 -0.47
CA THR A 559 4.05 -37.34 0.13
C THR A 559 2.98 -38.42 -0.09
N ARG A 560 1.72 -38.07 -0.45
CA ARG A 560 0.69 -39.11 -0.50
C ARG A 560 -0.40 -38.98 -1.59
N TYR A 561 -0.53 -38.23 -2.44
CA TYR A 561 -1.67 -37.79 -2.90
C TYR A 561 -2.15 -37.54 -4.17
N PHE A 562 -1.54 -37.86 -5.25
CA PHE A 562 -2.25 -37.83 -6.52
C PHE A 562 -3.47 -38.80 -6.58
N GLU A 563 -3.52 -39.88 -5.82
CA GLU A 563 -4.60 -40.85 -5.95
C GLU A 563 -5.93 -40.48 -5.24
N GLU A 564 -5.92 -39.86 -4.06
CA GLU A 564 -7.16 -39.47 -3.36
C GLU A 564 -7.70 -38.08 -3.77
N VAL A 565 -6.80 -37.15 -4.10
CA VAL A 565 -7.16 -35.88 -4.76
C VAL A 565 -7.67 -36.11 -6.18
N TYR A 566 -7.23 -37.20 -6.80
CA TYR A 566 -7.63 -37.66 -8.12
C TYR A 566 -9.14 -37.94 -8.22
N ASP A 567 -9.73 -38.56 -7.21
CA ASP A 567 -11.16 -38.83 -7.20
C ASP A 567 -11.98 -37.53 -7.17
N VAL A 568 -11.50 -36.51 -6.45
CA VAL A 568 -12.15 -35.19 -6.40
C VAL A 568 -12.05 -34.46 -7.75
N PHE A 569 -10.91 -34.52 -8.44
CA PHE A 569 -10.75 -33.92 -9.76
C PHE A 569 -11.29 -34.81 -10.89
N GLY A 570 -11.25 -36.15 -10.74
CA GLY A 570 -11.82 -37.09 -11.67
C GLY A 570 -13.34 -36.92 -11.84
N GLU A 571 -14.05 -36.59 -10.77
CA GLU A 571 -15.47 -36.24 -10.81
C GLU A 571 -15.77 -34.98 -11.63
N ILE A 572 -14.82 -34.06 -11.73
CA ILE A 572 -14.93 -32.85 -12.56
C ILE A 572 -14.29 -32.99 -13.95
N GLY A 573 -13.91 -34.23 -14.34
CA GLY A 573 -13.39 -34.56 -15.68
C GLY A 573 -11.97 -34.05 -15.94
N ARG A 574 -11.17 -33.83 -14.88
CA ARG A 574 -9.77 -33.41 -14.97
C ARG A 574 -8.83 -34.49 -14.47
N ASP A 575 -7.92 -34.88 -15.31
CA ASP A 575 -6.95 -35.95 -15.05
C ASP A 575 -5.55 -35.39 -14.83
N PHE A 576 -5.04 -35.43 -13.59
CA PHE A 576 -3.72 -34.89 -13.23
C PHE A 576 -2.74 -36.00 -12.86
N ASN A 577 -2.14 -36.64 -13.88
CA ASN A 577 -1.05 -37.57 -13.67
C ASN A 577 0.33 -36.91 -13.65
N GLU A 578 0.39 -35.58 -13.83
CA GLU A 578 1.64 -34.87 -14.04
C GLU A 578 2.06 -34.15 -12.76
N LYS A 579 3.34 -34.21 -12.43
CA LYS A 579 3.99 -33.46 -11.35
C LYS A 579 4.62 -32.17 -11.84
N GLU A 580 4.67 -31.98 -13.15
CA GLU A 580 5.25 -30.82 -13.81
C GLU A 580 4.22 -30.21 -14.75
N PHE A 581 4.03 -28.88 -14.62
CA PHE A 581 3.10 -28.11 -15.45
C PHE A 581 3.85 -27.00 -16.14
N GLU A 582 3.77 -26.95 -17.47
CA GLU A 582 4.45 -25.94 -18.27
C GLU A 582 3.45 -25.05 -19.00
N GLN A 583 3.71 -23.74 -19.01
CA GLN A 583 2.93 -22.77 -19.75
C GLN A 583 3.86 -21.83 -20.53
N ASN A 584 3.69 -21.79 -21.84
CA ASN A 584 4.42 -20.90 -22.75
C ASN A 584 3.40 -20.08 -23.53
N LYS A 585 3.44 -18.73 -23.39
CA LYS A 585 2.43 -17.87 -24.01
C LYS A 585 3.03 -16.52 -24.43
N MET A 586 2.56 -16.01 -25.57
CA MET A 586 2.88 -14.67 -26.05
C MET A 586 1.60 -13.84 -26.10
N ASP A 587 1.60 -12.70 -25.41
CA ASP A 587 0.43 -11.81 -25.32
C ASP A 587 0.74 -10.38 -25.75
N LEU A 588 -0.30 -9.67 -26.22
CA LEU A 588 -0.24 -8.29 -26.68
C LEU A 588 -1.11 -7.39 -25.78
N PHE A 589 -0.54 -6.27 -25.34
CA PHE A 589 -1.18 -5.32 -24.44
C PHE A 589 -1.16 -3.90 -25.01
N PRO A 590 -2.15 -3.54 -25.84
CA PRO A 590 -2.32 -2.18 -26.34
C PRO A 590 -2.82 -1.25 -25.23
N SER A 591 -2.43 0.03 -25.31
CA SER A 591 -2.94 1.11 -24.46
C SER A 591 -3.14 2.40 -25.23
N LEU A 592 -4.14 3.16 -24.81
CA LEU A 592 -4.53 4.45 -25.39
C LEU A 592 -4.89 5.43 -24.28
N HIS A 593 -4.32 6.64 -24.33
CA HIS A 593 -4.76 7.76 -23.51
C HIS A 593 -4.93 8.99 -24.37
N LEU A 594 -6.06 9.64 -24.29
CA LEU A 594 -6.39 10.87 -25.00
C LEU A 594 -6.86 11.88 -23.97
N SER A 595 -6.29 13.09 -23.98
CA SER A 595 -6.72 14.17 -23.10
C SER A 595 -6.99 15.41 -23.96
N TYR A 596 -8.24 15.86 -23.96
CA TYR A 596 -8.68 17.00 -24.73
C TYR A 596 -9.02 18.16 -23.82
N GLN A 597 -8.34 19.29 -24.01
CA GLN A 597 -8.59 20.52 -23.29
C GLN A 597 -9.76 21.27 -23.94
N LEU A 598 -10.94 21.21 -23.33
CA LEU A 598 -12.14 21.89 -23.81
C LEU A 598 -11.95 23.40 -23.72
N ASN A 599 -11.50 23.89 -22.57
CA ASN A 599 -11.10 25.26 -22.26
C ASN A 599 -10.09 25.28 -21.10
N ASP A 600 -9.73 26.45 -20.56
CA ASP A 600 -8.70 26.56 -19.51
C ASP A 600 -9.09 25.89 -18.18
N ALA A 601 -10.37 25.64 -17.96
CA ALA A 601 -10.88 25.02 -16.75
C ALA A 601 -11.28 23.55 -16.94
N ASP A 602 -11.56 23.11 -18.17
CA ASP A 602 -12.19 21.84 -18.47
C ASP A 602 -11.30 20.93 -19.30
N VAL A 603 -11.08 19.72 -18.79
CA VAL A 603 -10.32 18.68 -19.47
C VAL A 603 -11.13 17.39 -19.51
N LEU A 604 -11.21 16.77 -20.68
CA LEU A 604 -11.80 15.45 -20.89
C LEU A 604 -10.68 14.47 -21.21
N THR A 605 -10.59 13.37 -20.46
CA THR A 605 -9.57 12.32 -20.66
C THR A 605 -10.23 10.97 -20.90
N LEU A 606 -9.87 10.30 -21.97
CA LEU A 606 -10.23 8.91 -22.27
C LEU A 606 -8.97 8.06 -22.14
N ALA A 607 -9.07 6.97 -21.39
CA ALA A 607 -8.00 5.98 -21.27
C ALA A 607 -8.56 4.58 -21.53
N ALA A 608 -7.79 3.72 -22.21
CA ALA A 608 -8.12 2.31 -22.40
C ALA A 608 -6.85 1.47 -22.40
N SER A 609 -6.88 0.29 -21.77
CA SER A 609 -5.76 -0.66 -21.81
C SER A 609 -6.22 -2.10 -21.67
N HIS A 610 -5.45 -3.02 -22.27
CA HIS A 610 -5.58 -4.46 -22.10
C HIS A 610 -4.60 -4.93 -21.03
N ARG A 611 -5.06 -5.78 -20.10
CA ARG A 611 -4.30 -6.21 -18.92
C ARG A 611 -4.42 -7.70 -18.70
N ILE A 612 -3.51 -8.27 -17.92
CA ILE A 612 -3.49 -9.67 -17.53
C ILE A 612 -3.45 -9.80 -16.00
N ASN A 613 -4.04 -10.86 -15.47
CA ASN A 613 -3.80 -11.32 -14.11
C ASN A 613 -3.43 -12.79 -14.13
N ARG A 614 -2.19 -13.09 -13.74
CA ARG A 614 -1.67 -14.46 -13.68
C ARG A 614 -1.99 -15.05 -12.32
N PRO A 615 -2.48 -16.31 -12.27
CA PRO A 615 -2.82 -16.95 -11.00
C PRO A 615 -1.58 -17.07 -10.10
N PRO A 616 -1.76 -16.89 -8.76
CA PRO A 616 -0.71 -17.19 -7.79
C PRO A 616 -0.33 -18.68 -7.79
N ALA A 617 0.90 -18.99 -7.44
CA ALA A 617 1.37 -20.38 -7.37
C ALA A 617 0.48 -21.27 -6.48
N LYS A 618 0.02 -20.74 -5.35
CA LYS A 618 -0.82 -21.46 -4.39
C LYS A 618 -2.19 -21.84 -4.99
N ASP A 619 -2.80 -20.96 -5.78
CA ASP A 619 -4.10 -21.22 -6.41
C ASP A 619 -3.99 -22.28 -7.54
N MET A 620 -2.77 -22.52 -8.03
CA MET A 620 -2.46 -23.54 -9.03
C MET A 620 -1.98 -24.86 -8.42
N ALA A 621 -1.62 -24.90 -7.13
CA ALA A 621 -1.03 -26.07 -6.50
C ALA A 621 -2.07 -27.18 -6.24
N PRO A 622 -1.98 -28.35 -6.92
CA PRO A 622 -2.98 -29.41 -6.85
C PRO A 622 -2.79 -30.30 -5.62
N PHE A 623 -2.70 -29.70 -4.46
CA PHE A 623 -2.61 -30.41 -3.20
C PHE A 623 -3.57 -29.86 -2.18
N LEU A 624 -4.06 -30.75 -1.30
CA LEU A 624 -5.01 -30.44 -0.25
C LEU A 624 -4.29 -29.84 0.94
N TYR A 625 -4.80 -28.72 1.48
CA TYR A 625 -4.37 -28.20 2.77
C TYR A 625 -5.54 -27.74 3.62
N ARG A 626 -5.41 -27.89 4.92
CA ARG A 626 -6.44 -27.55 5.89
C ARG A 626 -6.33 -26.08 6.28
N ARG A 627 -7.39 -25.30 6.08
CA ARG A 627 -7.40 -23.89 6.42
C ARG A 627 -8.07 -23.59 7.78
N HIS A 628 -9.10 -24.38 8.07
CA HIS A 628 -9.84 -24.42 9.32
C HIS A 628 -10.28 -25.85 9.53
N GLN A 629 -10.85 -26.15 10.72
CA GLN A 629 -11.35 -27.49 11.02
C GLN A 629 -12.30 -27.99 9.95
N GLU A 630 -13.20 -27.11 9.50
CA GLU A 630 -14.27 -27.41 8.55
C GLU A 630 -13.98 -26.98 7.10
N ILE A 631 -12.78 -26.47 6.79
CA ILE A 631 -12.45 -25.94 5.46
C ILE A 631 -11.10 -26.48 4.97
N PHE A 632 -11.15 -27.21 3.85
CA PHE A 632 -9.99 -27.59 3.06
C PHE A 632 -9.90 -26.73 1.80
N GLU A 633 -8.71 -26.53 1.30
CA GLU A 633 -8.44 -25.77 0.09
C GLU A 633 -7.47 -26.55 -0.81
N MET A 634 -7.67 -26.43 -2.13
CA MET A 634 -6.90 -27.10 -3.15
C MET A 634 -6.82 -26.22 -4.39
N GLY A 635 -5.64 -26.08 -4.99
CA GLY A 635 -5.43 -25.31 -6.23
C GLY A 635 -5.75 -26.13 -7.49
N ASP A 636 -5.87 -25.42 -8.62
CA ASP A 636 -6.07 -26.02 -9.96
C ASP A 636 -4.84 -25.69 -10.84
N PRO A 637 -3.99 -26.66 -11.19
CA PRO A 637 -2.77 -26.42 -11.97
C PRO A 637 -3.04 -25.99 -13.43
N LEU A 638 -4.26 -26.19 -13.92
CA LEU A 638 -4.67 -25.79 -15.26
C LEU A 638 -5.26 -24.39 -15.33
N LEU A 639 -5.18 -23.62 -14.25
CA LEU A 639 -5.61 -22.23 -14.27
C LEU A 639 -4.88 -21.43 -15.34
N GLU A 640 -5.66 -20.80 -16.20
CA GLU A 640 -5.17 -19.85 -17.18
C GLU A 640 -5.21 -18.41 -16.64
N PRO A 641 -4.39 -17.50 -17.16
CA PRO A 641 -4.50 -16.09 -16.81
C PRO A 641 -5.86 -15.49 -17.16
N GLU A 642 -6.30 -14.55 -16.36
CA GLU A 642 -7.43 -13.67 -16.66
C GLU A 642 -6.97 -12.51 -17.56
N TYR A 643 -7.83 -12.09 -18.49
CA TYR A 643 -7.58 -10.93 -19.36
C TYR A 643 -8.66 -9.89 -19.15
N SER A 644 -8.26 -8.62 -19.03
CA SER A 644 -9.22 -7.54 -18.83
C SER A 644 -8.98 -6.35 -19.75
N TRP A 645 -10.08 -5.80 -20.30
CA TRP A 645 -10.13 -4.49 -20.90
C TRP A 645 -10.62 -3.49 -19.86
N ASN A 646 -9.79 -2.48 -19.61
CA ASN A 646 -10.12 -1.37 -18.71
C ASN A 646 -10.27 -0.10 -19.54
N ALA A 647 -11.35 0.66 -19.31
CA ALA A 647 -11.54 1.95 -19.94
C ALA A 647 -12.14 2.96 -18.95
N ASP A 648 -11.59 4.18 -18.94
CA ASP A 648 -12.00 5.31 -18.11
C ASP A 648 -12.29 6.53 -19.00
N LEU A 649 -13.41 7.21 -18.74
CA LEU A 649 -13.70 8.54 -19.28
C LEU A 649 -13.78 9.51 -18.11
N THR A 650 -12.81 10.42 -18.01
CA THR A 650 -12.71 11.37 -16.89
C THR A 650 -12.92 12.80 -17.38
N TYR A 651 -13.84 13.50 -16.74
CA TYR A 651 -14.01 14.92 -16.86
C TYR A 651 -13.47 15.63 -15.63
N ASN A 652 -12.53 16.56 -15.82
CA ASN A 652 -11.97 17.41 -14.79
C ASN A 652 -12.38 18.87 -15.02
N HIS A 653 -12.93 19.50 -13.98
CA HIS A 653 -13.28 20.90 -13.96
C HIS A 653 -12.56 21.63 -12.84
N LEU A 654 -11.80 22.67 -13.22
CA LEU A 654 -11.10 23.55 -12.29
C LEU A 654 -11.82 24.88 -12.17
N PHE A 655 -12.37 25.19 -11.01
CA PHE A 655 -13.01 26.49 -10.75
C PHE A 655 -12.32 27.20 -9.58
N GLY A 656 -11.48 28.16 -9.93
CA GLY A 656 -10.61 28.85 -8.98
C GLY A 656 -9.64 27.88 -8.29
N LYS A 657 -9.82 27.66 -6.97
CA LYS A 657 -8.99 26.75 -6.18
C LYS A 657 -9.60 25.35 -6.04
N HIS A 658 -10.78 25.13 -6.58
CA HIS A 658 -11.54 23.90 -6.43
C HIS A 658 -11.34 23.00 -7.65
N ASN A 659 -11.34 21.69 -7.43
CA ASN A 659 -11.20 20.70 -8.50
C ASN A 659 -12.28 19.64 -8.37
N LEU A 660 -13.07 19.46 -9.42
CA LEU A 660 -14.04 18.39 -9.59
C LEU A 660 -13.52 17.39 -10.60
N SER A 661 -13.51 16.11 -10.25
CA SER A 661 -13.19 14.99 -11.15
C SER A 661 -14.35 14.02 -11.18
N LEU A 662 -14.90 13.77 -12.37
CA LEU A 662 -15.94 12.76 -12.61
C LEU A 662 -15.35 11.72 -13.56
N THR A 663 -15.40 10.43 -13.18
CA THR A 663 -14.90 9.34 -14.00
C THR A 663 -16.00 8.31 -14.19
N GLY A 664 -16.36 8.01 -15.45
CA GLY A 664 -17.08 6.78 -15.78
C GLY A 664 -16.07 5.71 -16.14
N PHE A 665 -16.26 4.49 -15.67
CA PHE A 665 -15.34 3.39 -15.95
C PHE A 665 -16.05 2.09 -16.31
N VAL A 666 -15.36 1.25 -17.07
CA VAL A 666 -15.75 -0.13 -17.37
C VAL A 666 -14.51 -1.02 -17.29
N ARG A 667 -14.66 -2.17 -16.64
CA ARG A 667 -13.68 -3.25 -16.64
C ARG A 667 -14.39 -4.55 -17.00
N SER A 668 -14.03 -5.13 -18.16
CA SER A 668 -14.52 -6.41 -18.64
C SER A 668 -13.39 -7.43 -18.57
N THR A 669 -13.58 -8.47 -17.75
CA THR A 669 -12.61 -9.55 -17.55
C THR A 669 -13.13 -10.82 -18.17
N SER A 670 -12.36 -11.43 -19.05
CA SER A 670 -12.57 -12.77 -19.59
C SER A 670 -11.70 -13.78 -18.86
N ASN A 671 -12.13 -15.03 -18.90
CA ASN A 671 -11.42 -16.15 -18.24
C ASN A 671 -11.21 -15.92 -16.74
N ALA A 672 -12.22 -15.34 -16.09
CA ALA A 672 -12.15 -14.92 -14.70
C ALA A 672 -11.93 -16.11 -13.76
N ILE A 673 -11.01 -15.98 -12.82
CA ILE A 673 -10.71 -16.98 -11.80
C ILE A 673 -11.65 -16.78 -10.61
N TYR A 674 -12.38 -17.82 -10.27
CA TYR A 674 -13.28 -17.83 -9.12
C TYR A 674 -12.88 -18.89 -8.13
N ARG A 675 -13.09 -18.56 -6.87
CA ARG A 675 -13.09 -19.53 -5.79
C ARG A 675 -14.44 -20.21 -5.76
N VAL A 676 -14.44 -21.54 -5.87
CA VAL A 676 -15.61 -22.41 -5.82
C VAL A 676 -15.56 -23.26 -4.56
N ASN A 677 -16.72 -23.46 -3.94
CA ASN A 677 -16.88 -24.25 -2.73
C ASN A 677 -17.85 -25.41 -3.00
N ARG A 678 -17.51 -26.59 -2.51
CA ARG A 678 -18.44 -27.72 -2.42
C ARG A 678 -18.35 -28.38 -1.05
N LEU A 679 -19.40 -29.05 -0.63
CA LEU A 679 -19.38 -29.91 0.55
C LEU A 679 -18.79 -31.28 0.18
N ASP A 680 -17.82 -31.75 0.94
CA ASP A 680 -17.17 -33.05 0.76
C ASP A 680 -17.25 -33.86 2.06
N TYR A 681 -17.72 -35.10 1.94
CA TYR A 681 -17.89 -36.00 3.09
C TYR A 681 -16.80 -37.06 3.18
N SER A 682 -15.93 -37.18 2.17
CA SER A 682 -14.86 -38.18 2.14
C SER A 682 -13.60 -37.72 2.90
N LEU A 683 -13.44 -36.41 3.03
CA LEU A 683 -12.23 -35.81 3.64
C LEU A 683 -12.27 -35.75 5.17
N ASP A 684 -13.41 -35.89 5.81
CA ASP A 684 -13.54 -35.92 7.25
C ASP A 684 -14.59 -36.94 7.68
N ASN A 685 -14.26 -37.77 8.68
CA ASN A 685 -15.12 -38.81 9.23
C ASN A 685 -16.22 -38.27 10.18
N GLN A 686 -16.23 -36.95 10.45
CA GLN A 686 -17.11 -36.36 11.48
C GLN A 686 -18.27 -35.52 10.95
N GLY A 687 -18.47 -35.38 9.65
CA GLY A 687 -19.67 -34.67 9.21
C GLY A 687 -19.55 -33.84 7.96
N GLY A 688 -18.54 -34.06 7.14
CA GLY A 688 -18.30 -33.30 5.90
C GLY A 688 -17.59 -31.98 6.14
N VAL A 689 -16.86 -31.54 5.14
CA VAL A 689 -16.06 -30.31 5.14
C VAL A 689 -16.34 -29.49 3.88
N LEU A 690 -16.14 -28.19 3.97
CA LEU A 690 -16.14 -27.33 2.80
C LEU A 690 -14.82 -27.50 2.06
N LEU A 691 -14.86 -28.13 0.88
CA LEU A 691 -13.75 -28.14 -0.05
C LEU A 691 -13.79 -26.87 -0.93
N ARG A 692 -12.73 -26.14 -0.90
CA ARG A 692 -12.54 -24.89 -1.64
C ARG A 692 -11.50 -25.09 -2.74
N SER A 693 -11.83 -24.70 -3.97
CA SER A 693 -10.88 -24.73 -5.09
C SER A 693 -11.00 -23.46 -5.94
N PHE A 694 -10.24 -23.38 -7.02
CA PHE A 694 -10.25 -22.28 -7.98
C PHE A 694 -10.56 -22.80 -9.39
N THR A 695 -11.17 -22.00 -10.22
CA THR A 695 -11.45 -22.36 -11.62
C THR A 695 -11.56 -21.10 -12.47
N ASN A 696 -11.26 -21.24 -13.78
CA ASN A 696 -11.59 -20.23 -14.78
C ASN A 696 -13.05 -20.44 -15.20
N ALA A 697 -13.95 -19.64 -14.69
CA ALA A 697 -15.37 -19.83 -14.91
C ALA A 697 -16.07 -18.54 -15.36
N GLY A 698 -15.91 -18.15 -16.64
CA GLY A 698 -16.76 -17.15 -17.23
C GLY A 698 -16.21 -15.74 -17.30
N THR A 699 -17.08 -14.75 -17.15
CA THR A 699 -16.76 -13.34 -17.34
C THR A 699 -17.10 -12.49 -16.11
N GLN A 700 -16.36 -11.40 -15.92
CA GLN A 700 -16.69 -10.35 -14.94
C GLN A 700 -16.87 -9.03 -15.66
N LEU A 701 -17.88 -8.27 -15.26
CA LEU A 701 -18.10 -6.90 -15.72
C LEU A 701 -18.28 -5.98 -14.51
N ALA A 702 -17.43 -4.96 -14.41
CA ALA A 702 -17.59 -3.86 -13.47
C ALA A 702 -17.80 -2.56 -14.25
N THR A 703 -18.96 -1.91 -14.05
CA THR A 703 -19.31 -0.65 -14.73
C THR A 703 -19.81 0.34 -13.71
N GLY A 704 -19.25 1.55 -13.70
CA GLY A 704 -19.65 2.52 -12.69
C GLY A 704 -19.10 3.92 -12.88
N GLY A 705 -19.24 4.71 -11.83
CA GLY A 705 -18.79 6.08 -11.77
C GLY A 705 -18.03 6.39 -10.49
N GLU A 706 -17.12 7.33 -10.59
CA GLU A 706 -16.29 7.83 -9.49
C GLU A 706 -16.37 9.37 -9.45
N LEU A 707 -16.52 9.92 -8.25
CA LEU A 707 -16.48 11.33 -7.95
C LEU A 707 -15.25 11.64 -7.10
N GLY A 708 -14.52 12.67 -7.45
CA GLY A 708 -13.49 13.30 -6.61
C GLY A 708 -13.70 14.81 -6.58
N PHE A 709 -13.84 15.38 -5.40
CA PHE A 709 -14.06 16.78 -5.22
C PHE A 709 -13.15 17.38 -4.15
N ASN A 710 -12.28 18.30 -4.55
CA ASN A 710 -11.44 19.08 -3.66
C ASN A 710 -11.99 20.48 -3.54
N PHE A 711 -12.37 20.88 -2.34
CA PHE A 711 -13.01 22.14 -2.06
C PHE A 711 -12.29 22.93 -0.96
N ASP A 712 -11.78 24.11 -1.31
CA ASP A 712 -11.24 25.06 -0.34
C ASP A 712 -12.38 25.98 0.12
N ILE A 713 -13.11 25.58 1.19
CA ILE A 713 -14.28 26.33 1.72
C ILE A 713 -13.84 27.75 2.14
N MET A 714 -12.68 27.82 2.79
CA MET A 714 -12.03 29.07 3.20
C MET A 714 -10.51 28.83 3.12
N SER A 715 -9.71 29.88 3.19
CA SER A 715 -8.25 29.77 3.22
C SER A 715 -7.71 28.81 4.32
N LYS A 716 -8.53 28.51 5.33
CA LYS A 716 -8.21 27.68 6.49
C LYS A 716 -8.94 26.34 6.52
N VAL A 717 -9.89 26.08 5.63
CA VAL A 717 -10.73 24.87 5.64
C VAL A 717 -10.69 24.23 4.26
N LYS A 718 -10.12 23.04 4.18
CA LYS A 718 -10.05 22.22 2.97
C LYS A 718 -10.88 20.98 3.19
N LEU A 719 -11.74 20.67 2.23
CA LEU A 719 -12.59 19.48 2.23
C LEU A 719 -12.29 18.66 0.97
N PHE A 720 -12.02 17.40 1.15
CA PHE A 720 -12.04 16.41 0.09
C PHE A 720 -13.25 15.51 0.28
N VAL A 721 -13.99 15.27 -0.79
CA VAL A 721 -15.06 14.26 -0.87
C VAL A 721 -14.79 13.39 -2.09
N GLY A 722 -14.79 12.09 -1.90
CA GLY A 722 -14.61 11.13 -2.98
C GLY A 722 -15.47 9.90 -2.76
N GLY A 723 -15.74 9.18 -3.82
CA GLY A 723 -16.49 7.93 -3.75
C GLY A 723 -16.70 7.31 -5.12
N SER A 724 -17.08 6.06 -5.11
CA SER A 724 -17.41 5.30 -6.30
C SER A 724 -18.73 4.56 -6.12
N VAL A 725 -19.43 4.35 -7.22
CA VAL A 725 -20.59 3.46 -7.32
C VAL A 725 -20.46 2.65 -8.58
N TYR A 726 -20.58 1.33 -8.47
CA TYR A 726 -20.47 0.46 -9.63
C TYR A 726 -21.31 -0.80 -9.49
N GLN A 727 -21.85 -1.25 -10.61
CA GLN A 727 -22.43 -2.56 -10.75
C GLN A 727 -21.30 -3.55 -11.03
N PHE A 728 -21.33 -4.66 -10.31
CA PHE A 728 -20.43 -5.80 -10.51
C PHE A 728 -21.27 -7.01 -10.87
N SER A 729 -21.01 -7.58 -12.04
CA SER A 729 -21.69 -8.76 -12.57
C SER A 729 -20.67 -9.87 -12.79
N VAL A 730 -21.07 -11.07 -12.42
CA VAL A 730 -20.34 -12.32 -12.64
C VAL A 730 -21.23 -13.25 -13.43
N GLU A 731 -20.75 -13.73 -14.57
CA GLU A 731 -21.40 -14.78 -15.34
C GLU A 731 -20.51 -16.01 -15.34
N SER A 732 -20.98 -17.11 -14.76
CA SER A 732 -20.27 -18.39 -14.73
C SER A 732 -20.71 -19.27 -15.87
N ASN A 733 -19.76 -19.82 -16.64
CA ASN A 733 -20.01 -20.86 -17.62
C ASN A 733 -19.96 -22.20 -16.90
N GLU A 734 -21.11 -22.83 -16.72
CA GLU A 734 -21.31 -24.18 -16.18
C GLU A 734 -20.62 -24.54 -14.84
N SER A 735 -21.37 -25.14 -13.97
CA SER A 735 -20.99 -25.48 -12.62
C SER A 735 -19.99 -26.61 -12.56
N LEU A 736 -18.75 -26.29 -12.15
CA LEU A 736 -17.85 -27.33 -11.66
C LEU A 736 -18.35 -27.95 -10.33
N PHE A 737 -19.19 -27.22 -9.56
CA PHE A 737 -19.67 -27.65 -8.23
C PHE A 737 -21.11 -27.20 -7.92
N GLY A 738 -22.08 -27.48 -8.79
CA GLY A 738 -23.49 -27.20 -8.51
C GLY A 738 -24.12 -26.07 -9.36
N ASP A 739 -25.40 -25.82 -9.21
CA ASP A 739 -26.20 -24.83 -9.95
C ASP A 739 -25.63 -23.41 -9.72
N GLN A 740 -24.75 -22.97 -10.57
CA GLN A 740 -24.15 -21.66 -10.48
C GLN A 740 -24.97 -20.66 -11.27
N SER A 741 -25.53 -19.74 -10.53
CA SER A 741 -26.21 -18.58 -11.07
C SER A 741 -25.23 -17.42 -11.28
N SER A 742 -25.56 -16.54 -12.23
CA SER A 742 -24.95 -15.23 -12.32
C SER A 742 -25.20 -14.43 -11.04
N SER A 743 -24.18 -13.75 -10.53
CA SER A 743 -24.29 -12.86 -9.36
C SER A 743 -24.15 -11.40 -9.80
N ASN A 744 -25.04 -10.56 -9.29
CA ASN A 744 -25.00 -9.11 -9.55
C ASN A 744 -25.06 -8.35 -8.23
N SER A 745 -24.18 -7.37 -8.06
CA SER A 745 -24.20 -6.47 -6.91
C SER A 745 -23.96 -5.03 -7.31
N VAL A 746 -24.56 -4.10 -6.56
CA VAL A 746 -24.19 -2.69 -6.62
C VAL A 746 -23.35 -2.37 -5.41
N ASN A 747 -22.09 -2.03 -5.68
CA ASN A 747 -21.12 -1.69 -4.68
C ASN A 747 -20.85 -0.18 -4.69
N TRP A 748 -20.63 0.41 -3.53
CA TRP A 748 -20.27 1.80 -3.43
C TRP A 748 -19.39 2.10 -2.22
N ASP A 749 -18.56 3.09 -2.37
CA ASP A 749 -17.74 3.63 -1.29
C ASP A 749 -17.83 5.15 -1.24
N ALA A 750 -17.63 5.69 -0.07
CA ALA A 750 -17.57 7.13 0.15
C ALA A 750 -16.44 7.49 1.12
N LYS A 751 -15.72 8.56 0.82
CA LYS A 751 -14.62 9.06 1.64
C LYS A 751 -14.68 10.57 1.77
N THR A 752 -14.36 11.04 2.96
CA THR A 752 -14.30 12.47 3.25
C THR A 752 -13.07 12.75 4.09
N ASN A 753 -12.34 13.80 3.73
CA ASN A 753 -11.23 14.32 4.53
C ASN A 753 -11.39 15.82 4.70
N LEU A 754 -11.57 16.27 5.96
CA LEU A 754 -11.68 17.66 6.34
C LEU A 754 -10.41 18.10 7.06
N ASN A 755 -9.73 19.10 6.52
CA ASN A 755 -8.58 19.73 7.13
C ASN A 755 -8.92 21.17 7.51
N TRP A 756 -8.89 21.45 8.82
CA TRP A 756 -9.21 22.77 9.37
C TRP A 756 -8.03 23.36 10.13
N THR A 757 -7.44 24.43 9.61
CA THR A 757 -6.42 25.22 10.29
C THR A 757 -7.10 26.25 11.20
N ILE A 758 -7.23 25.95 12.48
CA ILE A 758 -7.88 26.85 13.47
C ILE A 758 -7.05 28.13 13.60
N ILE A 759 -5.77 27.94 13.91
CA ILE A 759 -4.72 28.98 13.97
C ILE A 759 -3.47 28.43 13.30
N LYS A 760 -2.54 29.29 12.87
CA LYS A 760 -1.30 28.86 12.16
C LYS A 760 -0.62 27.61 12.77
N PRO A 761 -0.41 27.49 14.11
CA PRO A 761 0.24 26.32 14.68
C PRO A 761 -0.69 25.12 14.90
N LEU A 762 -2.02 25.24 14.75
CA LEU A 762 -2.98 24.21 15.13
C LEU A 762 -3.91 23.82 13.98
N LYS A 763 -3.88 22.55 13.58
CA LYS A 763 -4.71 21.96 12.54
C LYS A 763 -5.52 20.80 13.10
N ILE A 764 -6.80 20.71 12.76
CA ILE A 764 -7.65 19.53 12.98
C ILE A 764 -7.86 18.84 11.64
N THR A 765 -7.80 17.52 11.64
CA THR A 765 -8.18 16.68 10.50
C THR A 765 -9.23 15.68 10.96
N LEU A 766 -10.30 15.57 10.18
CA LEU A 766 -11.32 14.53 10.33
C LEU A 766 -11.38 13.75 9.02
N ASP A 767 -11.37 12.44 9.09
CA ASP A 767 -11.62 11.61 7.93
C ASP A 767 -12.67 10.55 8.25
N TYR A 768 -13.51 10.29 7.26
CA TYR A 768 -14.54 9.26 7.29
C TYR A 768 -14.46 8.43 6.03
N SER A 769 -14.60 7.13 6.17
CA SER A 769 -14.67 6.17 5.07
C SER A 769 -15.84 5.22 5.29
N TYR A 770 -16.54 4.93 4.21
CA TYR A 770 -17.60 3.93 4.14
C TYR A 770 -17.40 3.04 2.91
N LYS A 771 -17.66 1.75 3.06
CA LYS A 771 -17.72 0.75 1.99
C LYS A 771 -19.01 -0.06 2.18
N SER A 772 -19.80 -0.22 1.12
CA SER A 772 -20.95 -1.12 1.12
C SER A 772 -20.52 -2.58 1.28
N GLY A 773 -21.43 -3.45 1.65
CA GLY A 773 -21.26 -4.89 1.47
C GLY A 773 -20.95 -5.23 0.02
N SER A 774 -20.30 -6.36 -0.21
CA SER A 774 -19.98 -6.86 -1.54
C SER A 774 -20.35 -8.33 -1.66
N VAL A 775 -20.95 -8.71 -2.80
CA VAL A 775 -21.38 -10.09 -3.05
C VAL A 775 -20.29 -10.83 -3.82
N THR A 776 -20.01 -12.06 -3.43
CA THR A 776 -19.20 -13.03 -4.16
C THR A 776 -20.12 -14.09 -4.77
N PRO A 777 -19.68 -14.96 -5.69
CA PRO A 777 -20.53 -16.02 -6.25
C PRO A 777 -21.19 -16.93 -5.18
N GLN A 778 -20.53 -17.13 -4.05
CA GLN A 778 -20.96 -18.02 -2.96
C GLN A 778 -20.83 -17.40 -1.58
N GLY A 779 -21.02 -16.08 -1.45
CA GLY A 779 -20.92 -15.39 -0.17
C GLY A 779 -21.12 -13.89 -0.26
N GLU A 780 -20.97 -13.23 0.87
CA GLU A 780 -21.08 -11.78 1.00
C GLU A 780 -20.11 -11.25 2.07
N ASP A 781 -19.49 -10.11 1.81
CA ASP A 781 -18.78 -9.32 2.82
C ASP A 781 -19.70 -8.24 3.38
N LEU A 782 -19.64 -8.01 4.68
CA LEU A 782 -20.41 -6.95 5.34
C LEU A 782 -19.89 -5.55 4.96
N LYS A 783 -20.76 -4.56 5.15
CA LYS A 783 -20.39 -3.14 5.06
C LYS A 783 -19.33 -2.78 6.10
N PHE A 784 -18.46 -1.84 5.76
CA PHE A 784 -17.43 -1.30 6.64
C PHE A 784 -17.47 0.21 6.68
N GLN A 785 -17.29 0.80 7.86
CA GLN A 785 -17.15 2.23 8.04
C GLN A 785 -16.17 2.57 9.15
N MET A 786 -15.51 3.71 9.05
CA MET A 786 -14.56 4.19 10.06
C MET A 786 -14.46 5.70 10.04
N MET A 787 -14.42 6.32 11.21
CA MET A 787 -14.14 7.75 11.37
C MET A 787 -12.91 7.95 12.23
N ASN A 788 -11.95 8.78 11.77
CA ASN A 788 -10.76 9.13 12.52
C ASN A 788 -10.66 10.66 12.69
N ALA A 789 -10.02 11.07 13.78
CA ALA A 789 -9.75 12.47 14.08
C ALA A 789 -8.26 12.66 14.43
N ALA A 790 -7.66 13.76 13.99
CA ALA A 790 -6.31 14.12 14.38
C ALA A 790 -6.20 15.61 14.71
N LEU A 791 -5.42 15.90 15.74
CA LEU A 791 -4.98 17.24 16.12
C LEU A 791 -3.48 17.35 15.83
N ASN A 792 -3.08 18.33 15.06
CA ASN A 792 -1.68 18.58 14.72
C ASN A 792 -1.27 19.97 15.22
N PHE A 793 -0.15 20.02 15.96
CA PHE A 793 0.38 21.24 16.54
C PHE A 793 1.84 21.47 16.15
N THR A 794 2.09 22.54 15.39
CA THR A 794 3.42 22.94 14.92
C THR A 794 3.79 24.28 15.57
N PRO A 795 4.45 24.29 16.74
CA PRO A 795 4.75 25.50 17.48
C PRO A 795 5.74 26.39 16.72
N GLN A 796 5.42 27.68 16.56
CA GLN A 796 6.28 28.63 15.83
C GLN A 796 7.64 28.88 16.52
N LYS A 797 7.68 28.76 17.86
CA LYS A 797 8.88 28.99 18.66
C LYS A 797 9.82 27.78 18.72
N LEU A 798 9.31 26.56 18.48
CA LEU A 798 10.08 25.31 18.44
C LEU A 798 10.23 24.89 16.98
N GLN A 799 11.12 25.54 16.26
CA GLN A 799 11.35 25.23 14.84
C GLN A 799 11.71 23.77 14.63
N GLY A 800 11.13 23.14 13.62
CA GLY A 800 11.35 21.74 13.30
C GLY A 800 10.49 20.75 14.09
N TRP A 801 9.84 21.15 15.20
CA TRP A 801 8.98 20.28 15.96
C TRP A 801 7.53 20.28 15.45
N ASN A 802 6.95 19.09 15.44
CA ASN A 802 5.55 18.86 15.16
C ASN A 802 5.02 17.82 16.18
N PHE A 803 3.92 18.14 16.86
CA PHE A 803 3.25 17.27 17.81
C PHE A 803 1.87 16.90 17.23
N TYR A 804 1.44 15.68 17.46
CA TYR A 804 0.11 15.26 17.04
C TYR A 804 -0.54 14.34 18.07
N ALA A 805 -1.86 14.40 18.12
CA ALA A 805 -2.70 13.44 18.80
C ALA A 805 -3.78 12.98 17.82
N LYS A 806 -4.06 11.70 17.76
CA LYS A 806 -5.11 11.17 16.91
C LYS A 806 -5.95 10.14 17.64
N MET A 807 -7.20 10.04 17.25
CA MET A 807 -8.14 9.02 17.67
C MET A 807 -8.62 8.27 16.45
N LEU A 808 -8.34 6.97 16.41
CA LEU A 808 -8.80 6.07 15.35
C LEU A 808 -10.15 5.49 15.75
N ASP A 809 -11.01 5.29 14.76
CA ASP A 809 -12.36 4.76 14.92
C ASP A 809 -13.14 5.45 16.04
N VAL A 810 -13.33 6.78 15.90
CA VAL A 810 -14.05 7.62 16.87
C VAL A 810 -15.46 7.12 17.16
N ILE A 811 -16.11 6.51 16.18
CA ILE A 811 -17.51 6.03 16.25
C ILE A 811 -17.64 4.56 16.68
N GLY A 812 -16.51 3.83 16.85
CA GLY A 812 -16.52 2.46 17.36
C GLY A 812 -17.19 1.46 16.39
N THR A 813 -16.84 1.50 15.13
CA THR A 813 -17.50 0.70 14.07
C THR A 813 -16.52 -0.20 13.29
N ASN A 814 -15.36 -0.46 13.85
CA ASN A 814 -14.31 -1.27 13.21
C ASN A 814 -14.66 -2.76 13.24
N GLN A 815 -15.53 -3.17 12.34
CA GLN A 815 -15.98 -4.56 12.20
C GLN A 815 -15.59 -5.13 10.84
N ALA A 816 -15.27 -6.43 10.80
CA ALA A 816 -15.22 -7.25 9.60
C ALA A 816 -16.23 -8.37 9.72
N GLY A 817 -16.85 -8.77 8.63
CA GLY A 817 -17.80 -9.87 8.65
C GLY A 817 -18.25 -10.26 7.26
N GLY A 818 -18.96 -11.36 7.20
CA GLY A 818 -19.52 -11.89 5.98
C GLY A 818 -20.03 -13.31 6.15
N PHE A 819 -20.40 -13.92 5.05
CA PHE A 819 -20.65 -15.34 5.00
C PHE A 819 -20.03 -15.99 3.76
N THR A 820 -19.79 -17.29 3.84
CA THR A 820 -19.43 -18.15 2.71
C THR A 820 -20.27 -19.41 2.75
N GLY A 821 -20.73 -19.89 1.61
CA GLY A 821 -21.63 -21.03 1.55
C GLY A 821 -21.36 -21.96 0.39
N ALA A 822 -22.10 -23.08 0.37
CA ALA A 822 -22.23 -24.01 -0.74
C ALA A 822 -23.68 -24.46 -0.85
N THR A 823 -24.14 -24.70 -2.07
CA THR A 823 -25.47 -25.23 -2.37
C THR A 823 -25.36 -26.53 -3.18
N ALA A 824 -26.26 -27.46 -2.93
CA ALA A 824 -26.42 -28.66 -3.73
C ALA A 824 -27.92 -28.84 -4.07
N ASN A 825 -28.24 -29.01 -5.35
CA ASN A 825 -29.62 -29.14 -5.82
C ASN A 825 -30.54 -28.00 -5.34
N GLY A 826 -30.05 -26.78 -5.28
CA GLY A 826 -30.78 -25.59 -4.83
C GLY A 826 -30.97 -25.49 -3.29
N MET A 827 -30.46 -26.43 -2.51
CA MET A 827 -30.48 -26.39 -1.05
C MET A 827 -29.14 -25.90 -0.51
N ALA A 828 -29.16 -25.01 0.48
CA ALA A 828 -27.93 -24.60 1.19
C ALA A 828 -27.46 -25.77 2.07
N VAL A 829 -26.33 -26.37 1.71
CA VAL A 829 -25.75 -27.52 2.40
C VAL A 829 -24.63 -27.13 3.36
N PHE A 830 -24.03 -25.98 3.17
CA PHE A 830 -23.02 -25.40 4.05
C PHE A 830 -23.16 -23.88 4.08
N GLN A 831 -23.04 -23.29 5.26
CA GLN A 831 -22.83 -21.86 5.41
C GLN A 831 -22.01 -21.59 6.66
N ARG A 832 -21.09 -20.64 6.55
CA ARG A 832 -20.34 -20.09 7.67
C ARG A 832 -20.51 -18.57 7.67
N ASP A 833 -21.17 -18.08 8.69
CA ASP A 833 -21.28 -16.67 9.03
C ASP A 833 -20.17 -16.31 10.01
N TRP A 834 -19.58 -15.13 9.86
CA TRP A 834 -18.54 -14.67 10.76
C TRP A 834 -18.61 -13.15 10.92
N VAL A 835 -18.41 -12.69 12.14
CA VAL A 835 -18.28 -11.28 12.49
C VAL A 835 -17.10 -11.11 13.43
N TYR A 836 -16.21 -10.21 13.11
CA TYR A 836 -15.08 -9.82 13.96
C TYR A 836 -15.23 -8.36 14.34
N ASP A 837 -15.34 -8.11 15.64
CA ASP A 837 -15.42 -6.76 16.19
C ASP A 837 -14.06 -6.39 16.79
N TYR A 838 -13.40 -5.41 16.20
CA TYR A 838 -12.08 -4.95 16.61
C TYR A 838 -12.20 -3.73 17.50
N GLU A 839 -11.26 -3.62 18.46
CA GLU A 839 -11.13 -2.48 19.34
C GLU A 839 -11.12 -1.16 18.56
N GLY A 840 -12.08 -0.30 18.87
CA GLY A 840 -12.18 1.07 18.35
C GLY A 840 -11.66 2.11 19.36
N GLN A 841 -11.75 3.39 18.99
CA GLN A 841 -11.42 4.53 19.85
C GLN A 841 -9.96 4.50 20.37
N ILE A 842 -9.03 4.11 19.50
CA ILE A 842 -7.60 4.04 19.82
C ILE A 842 -7.02 5.45 19.80
N VAL A 843 -6.35 5.85 20.89
CA VAL A 843 -5.67 7.14 20.99
C VAL A 843 -4.16 6.95 20.77
N GLU A 844 -3.59 7.75 19.88
CA GLU A 844 -2.16 7.78 19.61
C GLU A 844 -1.63 9.22 19.73
N ILE A 845 -0.53 9.39 20.45
CA ILE A 845 0.16 10.69 20.65
C ILE A 845 1.57 10.57 20.13
N GLY A 846 2.00 11.52 19.33
CA GLY A 846 3.33 11.47 18.74
C GLY A 846 3.96 12.84 18.55
N ALA A 847 5.25 12.80 18.26
CA ALA A 847 6.03 13.95 17.90
C ALA A 847 7.00 13.64 16.77
N SER A 848 7.28 14.64 15.94
CA SER A 848 8.36 14.59 14.96
C SER A 848 9.23 15.83 15.06
N PHE A 849 10.52 15.63 14.80
CA PHE A 849 11.51 16.71 14.74
C PHE A 849 12.25 16.67 13.42
N THR A 850 12.29 17.78 12.70
CA THR A 850 13.03 17.94 11.45
C THR A 850 14.15 18.95 11.64
N PHE A 851 15.39 18.49 11.51
CA PHE A 851 16.57 19.33 11.45
C PHE A 851 16.84 19.73 10.00
N ASN A 852 17.23 21.01 9.78
CA ASN A 852 17.54 21.61 8.48
C ASN A 852 16.36 21.57 7.50
N GLN A 853 15.21 22.09 7.96
CA GLN A 853 14.00 22.22 7.16
C GLN A 853 14.09 23.43 6.22
N ARG A 854 14.84 23.33 5.13
CA ARG A 854 14.74 24.31 4.04
C ARG A 854 13.69 23.83 3.03
N LYS A 855 12.76 24.71 2.68
CA LYS A 855 11.77 24.46 1.63
C LYS A 855 12.42 24.66 0.26
N GLU A 856 12.98 23.64 -0.33
CA GLU A 856 13.23 23.60 -1.76
C GLU A 856 12.38 22.48 -2.37
N GLN A 857 11.48 22.88 -3.28
CA GLN A 857 10.78 21.94 -4.15
C GLN A 857 11.69 21.67 -5.34
N THR A 858 12.46 20.61 -5.28
CA THR A 858 13.15 20.12 -6.47
C THR A 858 12.31 19.00 -7.08
N LYS A 859 11.89 19.19 -8.32
CA LYS A 859 11.22 18.16 -9.14
C LYS A 859 12.16 16.97 -9.28
N GLN A 860 11.78 15.83 -8.77
CA GLN A 860 12.43 14.57 -9.12
C GLN A 860 12.01 14.22 -10.55
N ARG A 861 12.93 14.28 -11.51
CA ARG A 861 12.68 13.85 -12.88
C ARG A 861 12.69 12.32 -12.93
N LEU A 862 11.52 11.71 -12.95
CA LEU A 862 11.38 10.35 -13.47
C LEU A 862 11.34 10.44 -15.01
N ILE A 863 11.88 9.45 -15.70
CA ILE A 863 11.75 9.36 -17.16
C ILE A 863 10.28 9.41 -17.52
N GLY A 864 9.89 10.33 -18.43
CA GLY A 864 8.51 10.57 -18.83
C GLY A 864 7.76 11.67 -18.07
N ASP A 865 8.32 12.26 -16.99
CA ASP A 865 7.63 13.34 -16.26
C ASP A 865 7.71 14.74 -16.89
N LYS A 866 8.48 14.92 -17.96
CA LYS A 866 8.75 16.23 -18.55
C LYS A 866 7.58 16.86 -19.30
N TYR A 867 6.57 16.05 -19.71
CA TYR A 867 5.48 16.49 -20.58
C TYR A 867 4.06 16.12 -20.13
N PHE A 868 3.88 15.55 -18.90
CA PHE A 868 2.58 15.10 -18.45
C PHE A 868 2.16 15.68 -17.10
#